data_044bb8393b2af7004768158fdb78e9c2
#
_entry.id   044bb8393b2af7004768158fdb78e9c2
#
_cell.length_a   1.000
_cell.length_b   1.000
_cell.length_c   1.000
_cell.angle_alpha   90.00
_cell.angle_beta   90.00
_cell.angle_gamma   90.00
#
_symmetry.space_group_name_H-M   'P 1'
#
loop_
_entity.id
_entity.type
_entity.pdbx_description
1 polymer ?
#
loop_
_entity_poly.entity_id
_entity_poly.type
_entity_poly.pdbx_seq_one_letter_code
_entity_poly.pdbx_strand_id
1 'polypeptide(L)'
;MENVIWNRCQTPLEELSYIDENIETGEQRVVMFKDAPQEVQEDFWGFLNNVPFIKWMVSPYRPLISELPRDDMGRAIINITKPPILEGTDFFRQAGLKWQETGKYTNLKPNANPNSEFGRWFAEEKRRGWDGLLNPDTGMWITGDYYWVLNYCPMHLVVQRDDGLEMRTTLHPKFWDGQFLSTHYIYQARQKKHHAAYLASRGKGKTTVGGGMLSKRFIIGEFENNRKEIQCLVTAADKTKLIGVNQVLTVFIDNIDFCAKETQFASHRLKSSVQELTWQMGYKKSGSDVAYGSKNSVQGIISGVNQDKLNGSRGVLYIIEEAGIFKDLNDLYGLIRPSVEQGSSVFGEILLYGTAGNEQSDFTAFAEMFYSPNGYNLYGLENVFDKEGQGRRQSCFFYPVYMNYDDSCIDKDGNSDVTKALFMICADRYKVKYGSTDINAITKRISQYPITPQEAIIRSQGNMFPVTELNNRLNQIDNNPEEYSDVYVGELIQRQDGTVEFQPTGEVPIREFPTKDNKVEGALEIYEMPQKNSEGKVPYDRYGFGLDPFDDDESGTMSLGSIQIMDFYTDRLVAEYTGRPPFANVLYEKVRLLCIFYNMKGLYENNLKGIFGYFSMRNCTYMLADTPDYLKDRQLITSTGYGNKSKGVRATSPIIKAGFRMIRDWLLKPVTRIEKDTEGNEIEVTVPNLYYIRNRALIKELIQWNQYGNFDRVMALVQLMLYREEKMILYQGDISHQEKQVTGMAADDYWNKNYPGKKQQ
;
A
#
# COMPACT_ATOMS: atom_id res chain seq x y z
N MET A 1 -16.80 -31.29 -11.06
CA MET A 1 -17.00 -29.97 -10.43
C MET A 1 -18.13 -30.14 -9.44
N GLU A 2 -17.85 -29.97 -8.16
CA GLU A 2 -18.89 -29.98 -7.13
C GLU A 2 -19.87 -28.85 -7.43
N ASN A 3 -21.16 -29.07 -7.26
CA ASN A 3 -22.20 -28.06 -7.40
C ASN A 3 -21.99 -27.02 -6.29
N VAL A 4 -21.22 -25.97 -6.59
CA VAL A 4 -21.01 -24.86 -5.66
C VAL A 4 -22.27 -24.00 -5.68
N ILE A 5 -22.92 -23.89 -4.53
CA ILE A 5 -24.15 -23.10 -4.38
C ILE A 5 -23.78 -21.73 -3.81
N TRP A 6 -24.06 -20.68 -4.57
CA TRP A 6 -23.95 -19.28 -4.14
C TRP A 6 -25.31 -18.74 -3.65
N ASN A 7 -25.28 -17.58 -3.01
CA ASN A 7 -26.53 -16.86 -2.76
C ASN A 7 -27.07 -16.21 -4.04
N ARG A 8 -28.30 -15.73 -3.96
CA ARG A 8 -29.09 -15.21 -5.11
C ARG A 8 -28.50 -13.99 -5.83
N CYS A 9 -27.55 -13.28 -5.22
CA CYS A 9 -26.92 -12.09 -5.81
C CYS A 9 -25.66 -12.43 -6.61
N GLN A 10 -25.31 -13.71 -6.72
CA GLN A 10 -24.07 -14.15 -7.35
C GLN A 10 -24.35 -14.93 -8.62
N THR A 11 -23.61 -14.64 -9.68
CA THR A 11 -23.67 -15.41 -10.93
C THR A 11 -23.14 -16.84 -10.69
N PRO A 12 -23.87 -17.88 -11.10
CA PRO A 12 -23.41 -19.27 -11.02
C PRO A 12 -22.11 -19.50 -11.80
N LEU A 13 -21.31 -20.49 -11.37
CA LEU A 13 -20.00 -20.75 -11.96
C LEU A 13 -20.06 -21.05 -13.47
N GLU A 14 -21.09 -21.76 -13.91
CA GLU A 14 -21.35 -22.12 -15.31
C GLU A 14 -21.73 -20.94 -16.21
N GLU A 15 -22.16 -19.82 -15.62
CA GLU A 15 -22.55 -18.60 -16.33
C GLU A 15 -21.45 -17.52 -16.25
N LEU A 16 -20.40 -17.73 -15.44
CA LEU A 16 -19.31 -16.77 -15.33
C LEU A 16 -18.57 -16.62 -16.66
N SER A 17 -18.48 -15.40 -17.14
CA SER A 17 -17.81 -15.08 -18.40
C SER A 17 -17.19 -13.67 -18.36
N TYR A 18 -16.21 -13.44 -19.20
CA TYR A 18 -15.69 -12.11 -19.51
C TYR A 18 -15.52 -11.94 -21.03
N ILE A 19 -15.46 -10.68 -21.46
CA ILE A 19 -15.17 -10.34 -22.86
C ILE A 19 -13.67 -10.23 -23.05
N ASP A 20 -13.15 -11.02 -23.98
CA ASP A 20 -11.77 -10.95 -24.44
C ASP A 20 -11.73 -10.27 -25.79
N GLU A 21 -11.01 -9.16 -25.89
CA GLU A 21 -10.88 -8.38 -27.12
C GLU A 21 -9.47 -8.56 -27.68
N ASN A 22 -9.38 -8.97 -28.93
CA ASN A 22 -8.11 -9.01 -29.65
C ASN A 22 -7.71 -7.59 -30.03
N ILE A 23 -6.61 -7.09 -29.46
CA ILE A 23 -6.13 -5.70 -29.63
C ILE A 23 -5.78 -5.40 -31.13
N GLU A 24 -5.37 -6.40 -31.90
CA GLU A 24 -4.97 -6.21 -33.30
C GLU A 24 -6.16 -6.20 -34.27
N THR A 25 -7.17 -7.03 -33.99
CA THR A 25 -8.32 -7.20 -34.91
C THR A 25 -9.58 -6.49 -34.41
N GLY A 26 -9.66 -6.11 -33.14
CA GLY A 26 -10.88 -5.60 -32.50
C GLY A 26 -11.96 -6.67 -32.30
N GLU A 27 -11.66 -7.92 -32.60
CA GLU A 27 -12.60 -9.03 -32.42
C GLU A 27 -12.85 -9.32 -30.94
N GLN A 28 -14.11 -9.34 -30.55
CA GLN A 28 -14.53 -9.65 -29.18
C GLN A 28 -15.03 -11.09 -29.10
N ARG A 29 -14.55 -11.85 -28.13
CA ARG A 29 -15.05 -13.18 -27.83
C ARG A 29 -15.48 -13.29 -26.37
N VAL A 30 -16.52 -14.04 -26.10
CA VAL A 30 -16.94 -14.40 -24.74
C VAL A 30 -16.14 -15.60 -24.27
N VAL A 31 -15.44 -15.46 -23.14
CA VAL A 31 -14.67 -16.55 -22.52
C VAL A 31 -15.40 -17.00 -21.27
N MET A 32 -15.86 -18.25 -21.25
CA MET A 32 -16.51 -18.86 -20.08
C MET A 32 -15.47 -19.29 -19.06
N PHE A 33 -15.88 -19.42 -17.78
CA PHE A 33 -14.97 -19.82 -16.69
C PHE A 33 -14.16 -21.09 -17.00
N LYS A 34 -14.82 -22.13 -17.53
CA LYS A 34 -14.20 -23.41 -17.89
C LYS A 34 -13.14 -23.31 -19.01
N ASP A 35 -13.27 -22.29 -19.86
CA ASP A 35 -12.42 -22.06 -21.03
C ASP A 35 -11.34 -20.99 -20.76
N ALA A 36 -11.34 -20.41 -19.54
CA ALA A 36 -10.38 -19.40 -19.12
C ALA A 36 -9.00 -20.04 -18.85
N PRO A 37 -7.88 -19.27 -18.96
CA PRO A 37 -6.56 -19.74 -18.58
C PRO A 37 -6.54 -20.32 -17.16
N GLN A 38 -5.77 -21.38 -16.96
CA GLN A 38 -5.69 -22.09 -15.67
C GLN A 38 -5.31 -21.12 -14.53
N GLU A 39 -4.35 -20.22 -14.74
CA GLU A 39 -3.93 -19.21 -13.76
C GLU A 39 -5.10 -18.31 -13.32
N VAL A 40 -5.98 -17.93 -14.25
CA VAL A 40 -7.17 -17.11 -13.92
C VAL A 40 -8.14 -17.90 -13.02
N GLN A 41 -8.32 -19.18 -13.29
CA GLN A 41 -9.18 -20.06 -12.47
C GLN A 41 -8.54 -20.28 -11.07
N GLU A 42 -7.24 -20.51 -11.00
CA GLU A 42 -6.51 -20.71 -9.75
C GLU A 42 -6.54 -19.45 -8.88
N ASP A 43 -6.30 -18.27 -9.45
CA ASP A 43 -6.39 -17.00 -8.75
C ASP A 43 -7.81 -16.74 -8.22
N PHE A 44 -8.83 -16.99 -9.04
CA PHE A 44 -10.23 -16.87 -8.63
C PHE A 44 -10.52 -17.73 -7.39
N TRP A 45 -10.20 -19.04 -7.43
CA TRP A 45 -10.39 -19.93 -6.32
C TRP A 45 -9.50 -19.58 -5.13
N GLY A 46 -8.29 -19.10 -5.39
CA GLY A 46 -7.36 -18.63 -4.36
C GLY A 46 -7.95 -17.50 -3.53
N PHE A 47 -8.53 -16.47 -4.14
CA PHE A 47 -9.18 -15.39 -3.43
C PHE A 47 -10.47 -15.83 -2.74
N LEU A 48 -11.30 -16.59 -3.44
CA LEU A 48 -12.57 -17.07 -2.93
C LEU A 48 -12.40 -17.95 -1.68
N ASN A 49 -11.35 -18.78 -1.64
CA ASN A 49 -11.11 -19.70 -0.55
C ASN A 49 -10.32 -19.10 0.62
N ASN A 50 -9.58 -17.99 0.43
CA ASN A 50 -8.68 -17.47 1.46
C ASN A 50 -9.07 -16.09 2.00
N VAL A 51 -10.08 -15.40 1.42
CA VAL A 51 -10.52 -14.08 1.90
C VAL A 51 -11.86 -14.22 2.63
N PRO A 52 -11.89 -14.05 3.96
CA PRO A 52 -13.12 -14.28 4.76
C PRO A 52 -14.30 -13.42 4.30
N PHE A 53 -14.07 -12.16 3.92
CA PHE A 53 -15.14 -11.30 3.43
C PHE A 53 -15.74 -11.80 2.11
N ILE A 54 -14.90 -12.26 1.16
CA ILE A 54 -15.38 -12.86 -0.10
C ILE A 54 -16.20 -14.11 0.17
N LYS A 55 -15.71 -15.01 1.03
CA LYS A 55 -16.46 -16.23 1.46
C LYS A 55 -17.84 -15.85 2.01
N TRP A 56 -17.92 -14.79 2.84
CA TRP A 56 -19.20 -14.34 3.36
C TRP A 56 -20.12 -13.79 2.26
N MET A 57 -19.58 -12.92 1.39
CA MET A 57 -20.36 -12.27 0.34
C MET A 57 -21.00 -13.25 -0.63
N VAL A 58 -20.37 -14.38 -0.90
CA VAL A 58 -20.88 -15.41 -1.82
C VAL A 58 -21.68 -16.50 -1.10
N SER A 59 -21.65 -16.56 0.22
CA SER A 59 -22.23 -17.63 1.03
C SER A 59 -23.73 -17.79 0.79
N PRO A 60 -24.25 -19.03 0.61
CA PRO A 60 -25.69 -19.31 0.53
C PRO A 60 -26.42 -18.99 1.85
N TYR A 61 -25.68 -18.85 2.95
CA TYR A 61 -26.22 -18.51 4.28
C TYR A 61 -26.20 -17.01 4.59
N ARG A 62 -25.83 -16.16 3.63
CA ARG A 62 -25.87 -14.70 3.78
C ARG A 62 -27.35 -14.28 3.85
N PRO A 63 -27.81 -13.70 5.02
CA PRO A 63 -29.22 -13.41 5.22
C PRO A 63 -29.69 -12.21 4.40
N LEU A 64 -30.99 -12.11 4.20
CA LEU A 64 -31.63 -10.89 3.73
C LEU A 64 -31.63 -9.86 4.86
N ILE A 65 -31.60 -8.58 4.52
CA ILE A 65 -31.65 -7.51 5.55
C ILE A 65 -32.95 -7.58 6.36
N SER A 66 -34.05 -8.01 5.74
CA SER A 66 -35.35 -8.21 6.40
C SER A 66 -35.36 -9.33 7.44
N GLU A 67 -34.41 -10.25 7.38
CA GLU A 67 -34.25 -11.37 8.32
C GLU A 67 -33.40 -11.03 9.53
N LEU A 68 -32.73 -9.85 9.52
CA LEU A 68 -31.86 -9.44 10.63
C LEU A 68 -32.66 -9.03 11.89
N PRO A 69 -32.09 -9.23 13.07
CA PRO A 69 -32.62 -8.63 14.30
C PRO A 69 -32.75 -7.12 14.17
N ARG A 70 -33.79 -6.57 14.77
CA ARG A 70 -34.08 -5.12 14.78
C ARG A 70 -33.80 -4.50 16.14
N ASP A 71 -33.31 -3.27 16.14
CA ASP A 71 -33.17 -2.46 17.34
C ASP A 71 -34.55 -1.90 17.82
N ASP A 72 -34.53 -1.18 18.96
CA ASP A 72 -35.75 -0.56 19.53
C ASP A 72 -36.41 0.48 18.61
N MET A 73 -35.70 0.95 17.59
CA MET A 73 -36.22 1.88 16.57
C MET A 73 -36.72 1.14 15.31
N GLY A 74 -36.72 -0.19 15.34
CA GLY A 74 -37.11 -1.04 14.19
C GLY A 74 -36.08 -1.15 13.09
N ARG A 75 -34.84 -0.70 13.29
CA ARG A 75 -33.76 -0.74 12.32
C ARG A 75 -33.03 -2.08 12.40
N ALA A 76 -32.75 -2.70 11.26
CA ALA A 76 -31.91 -3.89 11.18
C ALA A 76 -30.51 -3.61 11.75
N ILE A 77 -30.02 -4.52 12.60
CA ILE A 77 -28.69 -4.43 13.21
C ILE A 77 -27.64 -4.91 12.21
N ILE A 78 -26.90 -3.95 11.63
CA ILE A 78 -25.92 -4.22 10.58
C ILE A 78 -24.54 -4.54 11.15
N ASN A 79 -23.99 -5.69 10.72
CA ASN A 79 -22.57 -6.01 10.90
C ASN A 79 -21.83 -5.69 9.60
N ILE A 80 -20.91 -4.70 9.64
CA ILE A 80 -20.18 -4.23 8.45
C ILE A 80 -19.25 -5.32 7.89
N THR A 81 -18.70 -6.19 8.75
CA THR A 81 -17.80 -7.28 8.33
C THR A 81 -18.55 -8.53 7.85
N LYS A 82 -19.88 -8.58 8.10
CA LYS A 82 -20.80 -9.64 7.64
C LYS A 82 -22.10 -9.01 7.14
N PRO A 83 -22.06 -8.22 6.05
CA PRO A 83 -23.24 -7.49 5.60
C PRO A 83 -24.32 -8.44 5.05
N PRO A 84 -25.62 -8.06 5.22
CA PRO A 84 -26.73 -8.79 4.64
C PRO A 84 -26.90 -8.53 3.14
N ILE A 85 -27.78 -9.25 2.49
CA ILE A 85 -28.30 -8.91 1.17
C ILE A 85 -29.33 -7.81 1.33
N LEU A 86 -29.20 -6.74 0.54
CA LEU A 86 -30.06 -5.56 0.58
C LEU A 86 -31.31 -5.77 -0.27
N GLU A 87 -32.42 -5.15 0.13
CA GLU A 87 -33.72 -5.28 -0.51
C GLU A 87 -34.49 -3.95 -0.51
N GLY A 88 -35.17 -3.66 -1.60
CA GLY A 88 -36.07 -2.52 -1.69
C GLY A 88 -35.38 -1.16 -1.64
N THR A 89 -34.20 -1.06 -2.21
CA THR A 89 -33.30 0.11 -2.10
C THR A 89 -33.82 1.34 -2.83
N ASP A 90 -34.66 1.20 -3.85
CA ASP A 90 -35.31 2.32 -4.56
C ASP A 90 -36.20 3.16 -3.63
N PHE A 91 -36.67 2.58 -2.49
CA PHE A 91 -37.37 3.32 -1.44
C PHE A 91 -36.59 4.55 -0.95
N PHE A 92 -35.26 4.43 -0.90
CA PHE A 92 -34.37 5.48 -0.39
C PHE A 92 -34.01 6.54 -1.41
N ARG A 93 -34.33 6.34 -2.69
CA ARG A 93 -33.95 7.21 -3.82
C ARG A 93 -35.14 8.01 -4.37
N GLN A 94 -36.30 7.88 -3.76
CA GLN A 94 -37.57 8.40 -4.30
C GLN A 94 -37.54 9.90 -4.61
N ALA A 95 -36.89 10.74 -3.82
CA ALA A 95 -36.78 12.16 -4.05
C ALA A 95 -35.93 12.47 -5.30
N GLY A 96 -34.76 11.81 -5.44
CA GLY A 96 -33.89 11.94 -6.61
C GLY A 96 -34.53 11.39 -7.88
N LEU A 97 -35.15 10.21 -7.81
CA LEU A 97 -35.86 9.60 -8.96
C LEU A 97 -37.01 10.50 -9.44
N LYS A 98 -37.82 11.07 -8.51
CA LYS A 98 -38.87 11.98 -8.83
C LYS A 98 -38.35 13.24 -9.55
N TRP A 99 -37.23 13.80 -9.10
CA TRP A 99 -36.60 14.91 -9.77
C TRP A 99 -36.11 14.52 -11.17
N GLN A 100 -35.50 13.37 -11.35
CA GLN A 100 -35.07 12.90 -12.67
C GLN A 100 -36.25 12.76 -13.66
N GLU A 101 -37.41 12.32 -13.16
CA GLU A 101 -38.60 12.11 -13.98
C GLU A 101 -39.34 13.43 -14.27
N THR A 102 -39.47 14.31 -13.28
CA THR A 102 -40.36 15.44 -13.34
C THR A 102 -39.69 16.83 -13.35
N GLY A 103 -38.38 16.88 -13.11
CA GLY A 103 -37.60 18.10 -12.86
C GLY A 103 -37.94 18.80 -11.54
N LYS A 104 -38.63 18.11 -10.60
CA LYS A 104 -39.10 18.75 -9.34
C LYS A 104 -39.05 17.73 -8.18
N TYR A 105 -38.62 18.19 -7.02
CA TYR A 105 -38.65 17.39 -5.78
C TYR A 105 -40.09 17.34 -5.18
N THR A 106 -40.86 18.40 -5.36
CA THR A 106 -42.23 18.50 -4.84
C THR A 106 -43.11 19.35 -5.76
N ASN A 107 -44.39 19.05 -5.77
CA ASN A 107 -45.42 19.86 -6.43
C ASN A 107 -46.05 20.86 -5.46
N LEU A 108 -45.67 20.85 -4.18
CA LEU A 108 -46.19 21.76 -3.16
C LEU A 108 -45.64 23.18 -3.40
N LYS A 109 -46.49 24.17 -3.27
CA LYS A 109 -46.08 25.57 -3.39
C LYS A 109 -45.28 25.98 -2.15
N PRO A 110 -44.11 26.65 -2.33
CA PRO A 110 -43.34 27.19 -1.22
C PRO A 110 -44.18 28.05 -0.29
N ASN A 111 -44.07 27.79 1.02
CA ASN A 111 -44.80 28.48 2.05
C ASN A 111 -43.94 28.66 3.30
N ALA A 112 -43.85 29.87 3.84
CA ALA A 112 -43.07 30.18 5.03
C ALA A 112 -43.69 29.63 6.34
N ASN A 113 -44.98 29.25 6.33
CA ASN A 113 -45.62 28.68 7.50
C ASN A 113 -45.13 27.21 7.73
N PRO A 114 -44.47 26.91 8.85
CA PRO A 114 -43.96 25.55 9.14
C PRO A 114 -45.10 24.53 9.26
N ASN A 115 -46.30 24.92 9.57
CA ASN A 115 -47.46 24.04 9.67
C ASN A 115 -48.20 23.80 8.35
N SER A 116 -47.78 24.44 7.26
CA SER A 116 -48.32 24.17 5.92
C SER A 116 -47.88 22.78 5.44
N GLU A 117 -48.52 22.24 4.42
CA GLU A 117 -48.08 20.99 3.79
C GLU A 117 -46.64 21.08 3.32
N PHE A 118 -46.27 22.19 2.68
CA PHE A 118 -44.87 22.43 2.28
C PHE A 118 -43.92 22.50 3.48
N GLY A 119 -44.31 23.19 4.54
CA GLY A 119 -43.49 23.33 5.75
C GLY A 119 -43.23 21.98 6.41
N ARG A 120 -44.28 21.13 6.55
CA ARG A 120 -44.15 19.77 7.09
C ARG A 120 -43.27 18.87 6.19
N TRP A 121 -43.50 18.89 4.88
CA TRP A 121 -42.71 18.15 3.93
C TRP A 121 -41.21 18.58 3.99
N PHE A 122 -40.96 19.89 4.02
CA PHE A 122 -39.60 20.43 4.10
C PHE A 122 -38.88 20.07 5.40
N ALA A 123 -39.59 20.09 6.53
CA ALA A 123 -39.05 19.65 7.82
C ALA A 123 -38.71 18.15 7.80
N GLU A 124 -39.56 17.33 7.17
CA GLU A 124 -39.30 15.89 7.03
C GLU A 124 -38.09 15.62 6.15
N GLU A 125 -37.92 16.32 5.02
CA GLU A 125 -36.72 16.16 4.18
C GLU A 125 -35.41 16.55 4.91
N LYS A 126 -35.45 17.61 5.73
CA LYS A 126 -34.33 17.96 6.58
C LYS A 126 -34.03 16.85 7.62
N ARG A 127 -35.08 16.32 8.25
CA ARG A 127 -34.96 15.22 9.21
C ARG A 127 -34.33 13.99 8.55
N ARG A 128 -34.76 13.60 7.34
CA ARG A 128 -34.17 12.49 6.59
C ARG A 128 -32.70 12.72 6.28
N GLY A 129 -32.33 13.96 5.95
CA GLY A 129 -30.94 14.36 5.73
C GLY A 129 -30.06 14.22 6.99
N TRP A 130 -30.65 14.30 8.20
CA TRP A 130 -29.92 14.15 9.47
C TRP A 130 -30.04 12.76 10.07
N ASP A 131 -31.26 12.31 10.31
CA ASP A 131 -31.52 11.06 11.06
C ASP A 131 -31.48 9.84 10.15
N GLY A 132 -31.47 10.06 8.84
CA GLY A 132 -31.60 9.00 7.86
C GLY A 132 -33.04 8.61 7.58
N LEU A 133 -33.23 7.54 6.83
CA LEU A 133 -34.52 7.03 6.43
C LEU A 133 -34.63 5.54 6.72
N LEU A 134 -35.71 5.13 7.38
CA LEU A 134 -36.03 3.75 7.67
C LEU A 134 -37.10 3.24 6.69
N ASN A 135 -36.85 2.08 6.07
CA ASN A 135 -37.88 1.32 5.41
C ASN A 135 -38.52 0.38 6.46
N PRO A 136 -39.76 0.60 6.88
CA PRO A 136 -40.38 -0.19 7.95
C PRO A 136 -40.63 -1.65 7.54
N ASP A 137 -40.80 -1.92 6.25
CA ASP A 137 -41.11 -3.24 5.74
C ASP A 137 -39.87 -4.17 5.89
N THR A 138 -38.72 -3.70 5.43
CA THR A 138 -37.46 -4.49 5.50
C THR A 138 -36.66 -4.26 6.78
N GLY A 139 -36.92 -3.20 7.55
CA GLY A 139 -36.09 -2.76 8.64
C GLY A 139 -34.77 -2.11 8.18
N MET A 140 -34.56 -2.01 6.88
CA MET A 140 -33.38 -1.35 6.33
C MET A 140 -33.42 0.16 6.66
N TRP A 141 -32.35 0.65 7.25
CA TRP A 141 -32.18 2.07 7.54
C TRP A 141 -30.90 2.55 6.87
N ILE A 142 -30.97 3.71 6.24
CA ILE A 142 -29.78 4.40 5.70
C ILE A 142 -29.45 5.64 6.51
N THR A 143 -28.16 5.96 6.61
CA THR A 143 -27.70 7.16 7.30
C THR A 143 -28.16 8.42 6.59
N GLY A 144 -28.30 9.54 7.33
CA GLY A 144 -28.64 10.84 6.71
C GLY A 144 -27.60 11.32 5.72
N ASP A 145 -26.32 10.96 5.90
CA ASP A 145 -25.25 11.26 4.93
C ASP A 145 -25.51 10.55 3.59
N TYR A 146 -25.89 9.24 3.64
CA TYR A 146 -26.18 8.50 2.42
C TYR A 146 -27.50 8.92 1.76
N TYR A 147 -28.53 9.19 2.58
CA TYR A 147 -29.79 9.77 2.07
C TYR A 147 -29.56 11.04 1.28
N TRP A 148 -28.72 11.96 1.82
CA TRP A 148 -28.39 13.22 1.16
C TRP A 148 -27.65 12.99 -0.16
N VAL A 149 -26.65 12.11 -0.17
CA VAL A 149 -25.90 11.75 -1.39
C VAL A 149 -26.83 11.21 -2.47
N LEU A 150 -27.71 10.28 -2.14
CA LEU A 150 -28.62 9.64 -3.10
C LEU A 150 -29.65 10.61 -3.71
N ASN A 151 -30.09 11.64 -2.97
CA ASN A 151 -31.21 12.45 -3.35
C ASN A 151 -30.84 13.93 -3.69
N TYR A 152 -29.74 14.44 -3.19
CA TYR A 152 -29.36 15.87 -3.33
C TYR A 152 -27.96 16.10 -3.89
N CYS A 153 -27.24 15.05 -4.28
CA CYS A 153 -25.91 15.14 -4.86
C CYS A 153 -25.87 14.46 -6.25
N PRO A 154 -26.46 15.07 -7.27
CA PRO A 154 -26.43 14.49 -8.60
C PRO A 154 -25.01 14.50 -9.16
N MET A 155 -24.74 13.52 -10.02
CA MET A 155 -23.49 13.37 -10.72
C MET A 155 -23.63 13.84 -12.17
N HIS A 156 -22.61 14.54 -12.67
CA HIS A 156 -22.50 14.86 -14.07
C HIS A 156 -21.79 13.72 -14.80
N LEU A 157 -22.53 12.97 -15.59
CA LEU A 157 -22.01 11.82 -16.33
C LEU A 157 -21.95 12.13 -17.82
N VAL A 158 -20.94 11.55 -18.47
CA VAL A 158 -20.89 11.49 -19.94
C VAL A 158 -21.43 10.13 -20.31
N VAL A 159 -22.57 10.10 -21.00
CA VAL A 159 -23.23 8.89 -21.45
C VAL A 159 -23.14 8.81 -22.97
N GLN A 160 -22.69 7.68 -23.52
CA GLN A 160 -22.79 7.44 -24.95
C GLN A 160 -24.25 7.14 -25.32
N ARG A 161 -24.74 7.86 -26.33
CA ARG A 161 -26.05 7.58 -26.93
C ARG A 161 -25.94 6.43 -27.92
N ASP A 162 -27.09 5.85 -28.29
CA ASP A 162 -27.18 4.77 -29.28
C ASP A 162 -26.60 5.16 -30.67
N ASP A 163 -26.50 6.48 -30.94
CA ASP A 163 -25.89 7.03 -32.15
C ASP A 163 -24.36 7.26 -32.04
N GLY A 164 -23.74 6.85 -30.93
CA GLY A 164 -22.30 6.97 -30.67
C GLY A 164 -21.85 8.36 -30.20
N LEU A 165 -22.76 9.33 -30.06
CA LEU A 165 -22.44 10.67 -29.58
C LEU A 165 -22.43 10.72 -28.05
N GLU A 166 -21.46 11.45 -27.48
CA GLU A 166 -21.39 11.69 -26.04
C GLU A 166 -22.43 12.74 -25.63
N MET A 167 -23.25 12.41 -24.63
CA MET A 167 -24.17 13.35 -24.00
C MET A 167 -23.81 13.52 -22.53
N ARG A 168 -23.67 14.78 -22.11
CA ARG A 168 -23.58 15.10 -20.67
C ARG A 168 -24.97 15.08 -20.07
N THR A 169 -25.16 14.26 -19.05
CA THR A 169 -26.41 14.18 -18.31
C THR A 169 -26.17 14.32 -16.82
N THR A 170 -27.20 14.76 -16.11
CA THR A 170 -27.17 14.89 -14.65
C THR A 170 -28.09 13.84 -14.07
N LEU A 171 -27.55 12.89 -13.33
CA LEU A 171 -28.29 11.77 -12.73
C LEU A 171 -27.99 11.66 -11.25
N HIS A 172 -28.98 11.29 -10.46
CA HIS A 172 -28.76 10.91 -9.07
C HIS A 172 -28.05 9.55 -8.97
N PRO A 173 -27.20 9.36 -7.95
CA PRO A 173 -26.45 8.12 -7.78
C PRO A 173 -27.36 6.90 -7.72
N LYS A 174 -26.89 5.77 -8.28
CA LYS A 174 -27.46 4.45 -8.01
C LYS A 174 -27.16 4.05 -6.57
N PHE A 175 -27.99 3.18 -6.03
CA PHE A 175 -27.72 2.58 -4.72
C PHE A 175 -26.56 1.57 -4.84
N TRP A 176 -25.56 1.68 -3.98
CA TRP A 176 -24.40 0.78 -3.93
C TRP A 176 -24.21 0.23 -2.52
N ASP A 177 -24.12 -1.10 -2.39
CA ASP A 177 -23.93 -1.77 -1.10
C ASP A 177 -22.62 -1.35 -0.42
N GLY A 178 -21.55 -1.12 -1.17
CA GLY A 178 -20.28 -0.65 -0.62
C GLY A 178 -20.37 0.79 -0.08
N GLN A 179 -21.12 1.70 -0.72
CA GLN A 179 -21.37 3.03 -0.19
C GLN A 179 -22.29 3.00 1.04
N PHE A 180 -23.29 2.11 1.04
CA PHE A 180 -24.13 1.84 2.21
C PHE A 180 -23.26 1.43 3.41
N LEU A 181 -22.35 0.46 3.22
CA LEU A 181 -21.45 0.00 4.29
C LEU A 181 -20.47 1.09 4.74
N SER A 182 -19.87 1.85 3.81
CA SER A 182 -18.92 2.91 4.17
C SER A 182 -19.57 4.03 4.97
N THR A 183 -20.80 4.44 4.61
CA THR A 183 -21.54 5.45 5.37
C THR A 183 -22.04 4.95 6.72
N HIS A 184 -22.37 3.66 6.83
CA HIS A 184 -22.66 2.99 8.12
C HIS A 184 -21.41 2.92 9.00
N TYR A 185 -20.25 2.63 8.42
CA TYR A 185 -18.97 2.64 9.14
C TYR A 185 -18.68 4.02 9.75
N ILE A 186 -18.80 5.09 8.94
CA ILE A 186 -18.62 6.47 9.41
C ILE A 186 -19.63 6.79 10.52
N TYR A 187 -20.89 6.40 10.36
CA TYR A 187 -21.93 6.60 11.39
C TYR A 187 -21.61 5.86 12.68
N GLN A 188 -21.20 4.57 12.61
CA GLN A 188 -20.84 3.79 13.80
C GLN A 188 -19.61 4.36 14.51
N ALA A 189 -18.60 4.84 13.76
CA ALA A 189 -17.44 5.52 14.32
C ALA A 189 -17.89 6.74 15.16
N ARG A 190 -18.75 7.58 14.59
CA ARG A 190 -19.31 8.77 15.27
C ARG A 190 -20.09 8.39 16.54
N GLN A 191 -20.94 7.37 16.48
CA GLN A 191 -21.73 6.92 17.64
C GLN A 191 -20.83 6.42 18.79
N LYS A 192 -19.71 5.79 18.45
CA LYS A 192 -18.74 5.27 19.41
C LYS A 192 -17.66 6.29 19.80
N LYS A 193 -17.77 7.55 19.33
CA LYS A 193 -16.83 8.65 19.60
C LYS A 193 -15.42 8.37 19.09
N HIS A 194 -15.33 7.68 17.97
CA HIS A 194 -14.11 7.46 17.21
C HIS A 194 -14.15 8.26 15.91
N HIS A 195 -12.98 8.47 15.32
CA HIS A 195 -12.83 8.98 13.97
C HIS A 195 -12.91 7.83 12.96
N ALA A 196 -13.04 8.16 11.68
CA ALA A 196 -13.17 7.18 10.61
C ALA A 196 -12.01 7.29 9.62
N ALA A 197 -11.45 6.14 9.26
CA ALA A 197 -10.52 6.03 8.14
C ALA A 197 -10.94 4.89 7.23
N TYR A 198 -10.92 5.10 5.91
CA TYR A 198 -11.15 4.00 4.99
C TYR A 198 -10.29 4.06 3.74
N LEU A 199 -9.84 2.90 3.33
CA LEU A 199 -9.07 2.66 2.13
C LEU A 199 -10.01 2.11 1.06
N ALA A 200 -10.02 2.73 -0.12
CA ALA A 200 -10.91 2.31 -1.19
C ALA A 200 -10.16 2.10 -2.51
N SER A 201 -10.61 1.14 -3.28
CA SER A 201 -10.26 1.03 -4.70
C SER A 201 -10.69 2.28 -5.46
N ARG A 202 -10.09 2.51 -6.62
CA ARG A 202 -10.52 3.61 -7.52
C ARG A 202 -11.96 3.43 -7.98
N GLY A 203 -12.65 4.54 -8.21
CA GLY A 203 -14.02 4.55 -8.76
C GLY A 203 -15.13 4.22 -7.76
N LYS A 204 -14.88 4.19 -6.45
CA LYS A 204 -15.88 3.84 -5.42
C LYS A 204 -16.69 5.02 -4.90
N GLY A 205 -16.53 6.21 -5.47
CA GLY A 205 -17.33 7.39 -5.12
C GLY A 205 -17.03 8.02 -3.76
N LYS A 206 -15.85 7.75 -3.16
CA LYS A 206 -15.46 8.33 -1.86
C LYS A 206 -15.54 9.87 -1.86
N THR A 207 -15.05 10.50 -2.93
CA THR A 207 -15.08 11.95 -3.12
C THR A 207 -16.51 12.49 -3.25
N THR A 208 -17.42 11.73 -3.90
CA THR A 208 -18.85 12.07 -3.99
C THR A 208 -19.50 12.02 -2.60
N VAL A 209 -19.20 11.01 -1.80
CA VAL A 209 -19.69 10.91 -0.41
C VAL A 209 -19.15 12.07 0.43
N GLY A 210 -17.83 12.35 0.36
CA GLY A 210 -17.20 13.45 1.08
C GLY A 210 -17.78 14.82 0.72
N GLY A 211 -17.90 15.12 -0.57
CA GLY A 211 -18.53 16.36 -1.08
C GLY A 211 -20.00 16.47 -0.68
N GLY A 212 -20.73 15.33 -0.67
CA GLY A 212 -22.11 15.25 -0.18
C GLY A 212 -22.22 15.54 1.32
N MET A 213 -21.33 14.97 2.14
CA MET A 213 -21.27 15.25 3.57
C MET A 213 -20.99 16.72 3.87
N LEU A 214 -20.12 17.38 3.09
CA LEU A 214 -19.85 18.81 3.20
C LEU A 214 -21.08 19.65 2.79
N SER A 215 -21.71 19.34 1.66
CA SER A 215 -22.89 20.08 1.17
C SER A 215 -24.06 19.96 2.14
N LYS A 216 -24.30 18.78 2.70
CA LYS A 216 -25.31 18.58 3.75
C LYS A 216 -25.07 19.49 4.96
N ARG A 217 -23.86 19.45 5.52
CA ARG A 217 -23.52 20.25 6.70
C ARG A 217 -23.54 21.76 6.39
N PHE A 218 -23.14 22.15 5.20
CA PHE A 218 -23.22 23.53 4.78
C PHE A 218 -24.68 24.03 4.73
N ILE A 219 -25.59 23.23 4.15
CA ILE A 219 -26.97 23.63 3.90
C ILE A 219 -27.87 23.45 5.12
N ILE A 220 -27.84 22.26 5.77
CA ILE A 220 -28.74 21.92 6.87
C ILE A 220 -28.04 21.68 8.20
N GLY A 221 -26.75 22.03 8.30
CA GLY A 221 -25.92 21.77 9.48
C GLY A 221 -26.36 22.41 10.78
N GLU A 222 -27.24 23.40 10.75
CA GLU A 222 -27.84 24.01 11.95
C GLU A 222 -28.70 23.04 12.77
N PHE A 223 -29.13 21.94 12.19
CA PHE A 223 -29.91 20.91 12.87
C PHE A 223 -29.08 19.97 13.75
N GLU A 224 -27.76 19.97 13.57
CA GLU A 224 -26.90 19.12 14.37
C GLU A 224 -26.70 19.70 15.79
N ASN A 225 -27.40 19.13 16.77
CA ASN A 225 -27.30 19.52 18.18
C ASN A 225 -27.59 21.01 18.47
N ASN A 226 -28.43 21.65 17.72
CA ASN A 226 -28.70 23.11 17.81
C ASN A 226 -27.43 23.98 17.65
N ARG A 227 -26.37 23.47 17.02
CA ARG A 227 -25.16 24.26 16.75
C ARG A 227 -25.41 25.25 15.63
N LYS A 228 -25.11 26.50 15.92
CA LYS A 228 -24.98 27.57 14.91
C LYS A 228 -23.50 27.67 14.48
N GLU A 229 -23.28 28.16 13.25
CA GLU A 229 -21.94 28.47 12.74
C GLU A 229 -21.06 27.21 12.63
N ILE A 230 -21.60 26.15 12.02
CA ILE A 230 -20.87 24.90 11.78
C ILE A 230 -19.70 25.16 10.82
N GLN A 231 -18.50 24.74 11.21
CA GLN A 231 -17.32 24.77 10.38
C GLN A 231 -16.91 23.38 9.94
N CYS A 232 -16.71 23.17 8.63
CA CYS A 232 -16.12 21.98 8.05
C CYS A 232 -14.80 22.35 7.37
N LEU A 233 -13.80 21.51 7.53
CA LEU A 233 -12.49 21.69 6.92
C LEU A 233 -12.14 20.51 6.04
N VAL A 234 -11.46 20.81 4.93
CA VAL A 234 -10.99 19.79 3.99
C VAL A 234 -9.51 20.03 3.72
N THR A 235 -8.70 19.01 3.90
CA THR A 235 -7.27 19.11 3.69
C THR A 235 -6.82 18.14 2.60
N ALA A 236 -5.95 18.61 1.71
CA ALA A 236 -5.25 17.77 0.74
C ALA A 236 -3.78 18.18 0.64
N ALA A 237 -2.96 17.31 0.05
CA ALA A 237 -1.54 17.56 -0.13
C ALA A 237 -1.26 18.76 -1.05
N ASP A 238 -2.11 19.00 -2.04
CA ASP A 238 -2.02 20.13 -2.95
C ASP A 238 -3.39 20.68 -3.36
N LYS A 239 -3.42 21.87 -3.99
CA LYS A 239 -4.66 22.54 -4.42
C LYS A 239 -5.41 21.73 -5.49
N THR A 240 -4.71 21.03 -6.36
CA THR A 240 -5.32 20.28 -7.46
C THR A 240 -6.13 19.08 -6.96
N LYS A 241 -5.80 18.57 -5.77
CA LYS A 241 -6.54 17.50 -5.09
C LYS A 241 -7.75 18.01 -4.31
N LEU A 242 -7.83 19.30 -4.02
CA LEU A 242 -8.99 19.91 -3.39
C LEU A 242 -10.02 20.38 -4.45
N ILE A 243 -9.53 21.06 -5.48
CA ILE A 243 -10.36 21.68 -6.49
C ILE A 243 -9.84 21.37 -7.89
N GLY A 244 -10.61 20.68 -8.67
CA GLY A 244 -10.30 20.16 -10.00
C GLY A 244 -11.44 19.28 -10.45
N VAL A 245 -11.34 18.66 -11.61
CA VAL A 245 -12.40 17.78 -12.12
C VAL A 245 -12.62 16.61 -11.12
N ASN A 246 -13.86 16.48 -10.64
CA ASN A 246 -14.29 15.45 -9.68
C ASN A 246 -13.53 15.45 -8.33
N GLN A 247 -12.96 16.58 -7.91
CA GLN A 247 -12.35 16.72 -6.59
C GLN A 247 -13.41 17.14 -5.55
N VAL A 248 -13.11 16.91 -4.28
CA VAL A 248 -14.08 17.00 -3.17
C VAL A 248 -14.73 18.37 -3.04
N LEU A 249 -13.99 19.47 -3.19
CA LEU A 249 -14.55 20.82 -3.15
C LEU A 249 -15.32 21.16 -4.43
N THR A 250 -14.95 20.62 -5.59
CA THR A 250 -15.73 20.79 -6.81
C THR A 250 -17.07 20.08 -6.67
N VAL A 251 -17.07 18.82 -6.21
CA VAL A 251 -18.32 18.09 -5.92
C VAL A 251 -19.17 18.83 -4.90
N PHE A 252 -18.56 19.36 -3.85
CA PHE A 252 -19.26 20.19 -2.86
C PHE A 252 -19.91 21.43 -3.51
N ILE A 253 -19.16 22.16 -4.36
CA ILE A 253 -19.66 23.36 -5.05
C ILE A 253 -20.83 23.01 -5.97
N ASP A 254 -20.66 21.98 -6.79
CA ASP A 254 -21.70 21.52 -7.72
C ASP A 254 -22.98 21.13 -6.97
N ASN A 255 -22.84 20.45 -5.83
CA ASN A 255 -23.98 20.05 -5.00
C ASN A 255 -24.70 21.27 -4.37
N ILE A 256 -23.96 22.26 -3.85
CA ILE A 256 -24.63 23.46 -3.27
C ILE A 256 -25.23 24.37 -4.34
N ASP A 257 -24.64 24.41 -5.55
CA ASP A 257 -25.18 25.11 -6.70
C ASP A 257 -26.46 24.44 -7.20
N PHE A 258 -26.44 23.12 -7.34
CA PHE A 258 -27.60 22.32 -7.67
C PHE A 258 -28.72 22.52 -6.64
N CYS A 259 -28.42 22.39 -5.35
CA CYS A 259 -29.41 22.56 -4.29
C CYS A 259 -30.04 23.97 -4.31
N ALA A 260 -29.23 25.01 -4.55
CA ALA A 260 -29.72 26.38 -4.59
C ALA A 260 -30.63 26.65 -5.81
N LYS A 261 -30.37 25.97 -6.93
CA LYS A 261 -31.08 26.20 -8.19
C LYS A 261 -32.29 25.30 -8.36
N GLU A 262 -32.16 24.02 -8.03
CA GLU A 262 -33.13 22.98 -8.39
C GLU A 262 -33.97 22.49 -7.20
N THR A 263 -33.64 22.89 -5.97
CA THR A 263 -34.34 22.45 -4.77
C THR A 263 -34.87 23.61 -3.92
N GLN A 264 -35.64 23.25 -2.90
CA GLN A 264 -36.11 24.19 -1.85
C GLN A 264 -35.02 24.56 -0.84
N PHE A 265 -33.85 23.95 -0.89
CA PHE A 265 -32.71 24.26 -0.03
C PHE A 265 -31.94 25.48 -0.57
N ALA A 266 -32.61 26.62 -0.60
CA ALA A 266 -31.99 27.89 -1.04
C ALA A 266 -30.81 28.22 -0.12
N SER A 267 -29.63 28.37 -0.67
CA SER A 267 -28.43 28.76 0.06
C SER A 267 -27.99 30.15 -0.34
N HIS A 268 -28.27 31.17 0.53
CA HIS A 268 -27.63 32.47 0.38
C HIS A 268 -26.18 32.38 0.86
N ARG A 269 -25.25 32.84 0.05
CA ARG A 269 -23.83 32.78 0.34
C ARG A 269 -23.29 34.13 0.72
N LEU A 270 -22.79 34.26 1.94
CA LEU A 270 -22.08 35.43 2.42
C LEU A 270 -20.69 35.51 1.80
N LYS A 271 -20.02 34.35 1.65
CA LYS A 271 -18.72 34.21 1.00
C LYS A 271 -18.72 33.00 0.09
N SER A 272 -18.11 33.16 -1.09
CA SER A 272 -17.85 32.07 -2.04
C SER A 272 -16.56 32.42 -2.81
N SER A 273 -15.44 31.84 -2.43
CA SER A 273 -14.13 32.16 -3.00
C SER A 273 -13.32 30.89 -3.27
N VAL A 274 -13.18 30.55 -4.55
CA VAL A 274 -12.29 29.49 -5.03
C VAL A 274 -10.83 29.84 -4.79
N GLN A 275 -10.47 31.12 -4.80
CA GLN A 275 -9.10 31.56 -4.57
C GLN A 275 -8.69 31.36 -3.11
N GLU A 276 -9.57 31.71 -2.18
CA GLU A 276 -9.34 31.54 -0.75
C GLU A 276 -9.77 30.16 -0.21
N LEU A 277 -10.37 29.32 -1.07
CA LEU A 277 -10.95 28.01 -0.73
C LEU A 277 -11.93 28.11 0.45
N THR A 278 -12.80 29.14 0.45
CA THR A 278 -13.71 29.41 1.57
C THR A 278 -15.10 29.70 1.08
N TRP A 279 -16.09 29.00 1.65
CA TRP A 279 -17.52 29.20 1.45
C TRP A 279 -18.19 29.40 2.80
N GLN A 280 -19.10 30.39 2.87
CA GLN A 280 -19.86 30.66 4.08
C GLN A 280 -21.31 30.97 3.72
N MET A 281 -22.23 30.32 4.39
CA MET A 281 -23.67 30.53 4.25
C MET A 281 -24.11 31.79 5.02
N GLY A 282 -25.04 32.55 4.48
CA GLY A 282 -25.60 33.73 5.12
C GLY A 282 -25.83 34.89 4.17
N TYR A 283 -26.30 36.00 4.70
CA TYR A 283 -26.58 37.23 3.94
C TYR A 283 -26.35 38.46 4.80
N LYS A 284 -26.18 39.64 4.14
CA LYS A 284 -26.18 40.94 4.78
C LYS A 284 -27.48 41.67 4.39
N LYS A 285 -28.08 42.36 5.33
CA LYS A 285 -29.17 43.29 5.00
C LYS A 285 -28.61 44.59 4.41
N SER A 286 -29.36 45.23 3.54
CA SER A 286 -28.95 46.51 2.96
C SER A 286 -28.71 47.53 4.08
N GLY A 287 -27.55 48.20 4.05
CA GLY A 287 -27.14 49.17 5.07
C GLY A 287 -26.65 48.59 6.40
N SER A 288 -26.39 47.27 6.49
CA SER A 288 -25.87 46.63 7.70
C SER A 288 -24.63 45.83 7.38
N ASP A 289 -23.59 45.97 8.21
CA ASP A 289 -22.39 45.12 8.17
C ASP A 289 -22.56 43.81 8.90
N VAL A 290 -23.69 43.61 9.57
CA VAL A 290 -23.98 42.40 10.34
C VAL A 290 -24.36 41.26 9.38
N ALA A 291 -23.72 40.11 9.54
CA ALA A 291 -24.03 38.89 8.83
C ALA A 291 -25.18 38.13 9.52
N TYR A 292 -26.17 37.72 8.74
CA TYR A 292 -27.34 36.94 9.18
C TYR A 292 -27.32 35.55 8.54
N GLY A 293 -28.08 34.62 9.08
CA GLY A 293 -28.21 33.25 8.61
C GLY A 293 -27.43 32.24 9.51
N SER A 294 -27.27 31.01 9.06
CA SER A 294 -26.62 29.95 9.81
C SER A 294 -25.10 30.16 9.98
N LYS A 295 -24.51 30.90 9.05
CA LYS A 295 -23.05 31.12 8.92
C LYS A 295 -22.22 29.84 8.83
N ASN A 296 -22.84 28.72 8.50
CA ASN A 296 -22.10 27.49 8.22
C ASN A 296 -21.03 27.71 7.18
N SER A 297 -19.87 27.11 7.36
CA SER A 297 -18.72 27.33 6.48
C SER A 297 -18.02 26.02 6.09
N VAL A 298 -17.44 26.03 4.90
CA VAL A 298 -16.51 25.03 4.40
C VAL A 298 -15.23 25.72 3.99
N GLN A 299 -14.10 25.21 4.43
CA GLN A 299 -12.79 25.76 4.13
C GLN A 299 -11.82 24.69 3.67
N GLY A 300 -11.15 24.93 2.53
CA GLY A 300 -10.06 24.11 2.03
C GLY A 300 -8.71 24.56 2.59
N ILE A 301 -7.88 23.59 2.95
CA ILE A 301 -6.54 23.81 3.50
C ILE A 301 -5.54 22.95 2.71
N ILE A 302 -4.45 23.57 2.30
CA ILE A 302 -3.36 22.91 1.58
C ILE A 302 -2.24 22.64 2.58
N SER A 303 -1.79 21.40 2.66
CA SER A 303 -0.69 21.00 3.52
C SER A 303 0.58 21.80 3.19
N GLY A 304 1.30 22.26 4.22
CA GLY A 304 2.53 23.04 4.07
C GLY A 304 2.38 24.49 3.60
N VAL A 305 1.17 24.93 3.17
CA VAL A 305 0.94 26.30 2.65
C VAL A 305 0.18 27.17 3.64
N ASN A 306 -0.89 26.64 4.25
CA ASN A 306 -1.75 27.42 5.14
C ASN A 306 -2.25 26.58 6.33
N GLN A 307 -1.41 25.68 6.81
CA GLN A 307 -1.68 24.82 7.97
C GLN A 307 -1.97 25.59 9.26
N ASP A 308 -1.46 26.82 9.41
CA ASP A 308 -1.72 27.67 10.57
C ASP A 308 -3.22 27.93 10.79
N LYS A 309 -4.05 27.81 9.73
CA LYS A 309 -5.51 27.91 9.82
C LYS A 309 -6.15 26.75 10.57
N LEU A 310 -5.45 25.64 10.75
CA LEU A 310 -5.92 24.50 11.57
C LEU A 310 -5.79 24.82 13.07
N ASN A 311 -4.83 25.64 13.45
CA ASN A 311 -4.60 26.02 14.84
C ASN A 311 -5.78 26.87 15.37
N GLY A 312 -6.46 26.35 16.41
CA GLY A 312 -7.58 27.06 17.05
C GLY A 312 -8.91 26.96 16.32
N SER A 313 -9.00 26.28 15.17
CA SER A 313 -10.29 25.98 14.55
C SER A 313 -11.01 24.87 15.33
N ARG A 314 -12.35 25.00 15.46
CA ARG A 314 -13.19 23.97 16.10
C ARG A 314 -14.26 23.51 15.11
N GLY A 315 -13.83 22.70 14.17
CA GLY A 315 -14.70 22.12 13.14
C GLY A 315 -15.53 20.95 13.66
N VAL A 316 -16.67 20.71 13.04
CA VAL A 316 -17.49 19.51 13.29
C VAL A 316 -17.09 18.35 12.40
N LEU A 317 -16.49 18.65 11.24
CA LEU A 317 -16.01 17.66 10.28
C LEU A 317 -14.68 18.13 9.67
N TYR A 318 -13.69 17.27 9.75
CA TYR A 318 -12.40 17.40 9.06
C TYR A 318 -12.26 16.25 8.07
N ILE A 319 -12.12 16.57 6.78
CA ILE A 319 -11.84 15.58 5.74
C ILE A 319 -10.38 15.68 5.35
N ILE A 320 -9.66 14.56 5.40
CA ILE A 320 -8.32 14.42 4.83
C ILE A 320 -8.48 13.63 3.53
N GLU A 321 -8.44 14.36 2.40
CA GLU A 321 -8.61 13.82 1.06
C GLU A 321 -7.31 13.18 0.58
N GLU A 322 -7.39 11.97 0.01
CA GLU A 322 -6.24 11.20 -0.48
C GLU A 322 -5.13 11.08 0.59
N ALA A 323 -5.51 10.60 1.78
CA ALA A 323 -4.62 10.52 2.96
C ALA A 323 -3.30 9.79 2.68
N GLY A 324 -3.27 8.85 1.74
CA GLY A 324 -2.06 8.12 1.35
C GLY A 324 -1.00 8.95 0.60
N ILE A 325 -1.26 10.21 0.25
CA ILE A 325 -0.31 11.05 -0.51
C ILE A 325 0.52 11.95 0.43
N PHE A 326 0.09 12.15 1.66
CA PHE A 326 0.77 13.04 2.59
C PHE A 326 2.09 12.45 3.07
N LYS A 327 3.18 13.21 2.97
CA LYS A 327 4.48 12.81 3.53
C LYS A 327 4.48 12.84 5.06
N ASP A 328 3.77 13.82 5.65
CA ASP A 328 3.73 14.07 7.09
C ASP A 328 2.32 13.87 7.65
N LEU A 329 1.65 12.76 7.27
CA LEU A 329 0.26 12.50 7.66
C LEU A 329 0.09 12.41 9.18
N ASN A 330 1.05 11.81 9.89
CA ASN A 330 1.02 11.68 11.34
C ASN A 330 1.04 13.05 12.04
N ASP A 331 1.88 13.96 11.56
CA ASP A 331 2.00 15.32 12.11
C ASP A 331 0.74 16.12 11.81
N LEU A 332 0.21 16.05 10.58
CA LEU A 332 -1.03 16.69 10.21
C LEU A 332 -2.21 16.18 11.07
N TYR A 333 -2.31 14.86 11.24
CA TYR A 333 -3.34 14.25 12.06
C TYR A 333 -3.24 14.69 13.52
N GLY A 334 -2.00 14.70 14.08
CA GLY A 334 -1.71 15.20 15.41
C GLY A 334 -2.09 16.67 15.61
N LEU A 335 -1.92 17.49 14.57
CA LEU A 335 -2.30 18.91 14.59
C LEU A 335 -3.83 19.12 14.57
N ILE A 336 -4.57 18.29 13.83
CA ILE A 336 -6.04 18.37 13.70
C ILE A 336 -6.74 17.81 14.94
N ARG A 337 -6.25 16.72 15.51
CA ARG A 337 -6.91 15.98 16.57
C ARG A 337 -7.34 16.82 17.78
N PRO A 338 -6.52 17.74 18.34
CA PRO A 338 -6.94 18.60 19.45
C PRO A 338 -8.09 19.56 19.10
N SER A 339 -8.36 19.79 17.81
CA SER A 339 -9.48 20.65 17.35
C SER A 339 -10.83 19.95 17.39
N VAL A 340 -10.87 18.62 17.54
CA VAL A 340 -12.08 17.79 17.58
C VAL A 340 -12.19 16.94 18.83
N GLU A 341 -11.12 16.85 19.65
CA GLU A 341 -11.05 16.10 20.90
C GLU A 341 -10.54 16.97 22.04
N GLN A 342 -11.04 16.70 23.24
CA GLN A 342 -10.50 17.25 24.48
C GLN A 342 -10.59 16.21 25.59
N GLY A 343 -9.47 15.61 25.97
CA GLY A 343 -9.46 14.47 26.89
C GLY A 343 -10.23 13.28 26.30
N SER A 344 -11.23 12.77 27.01
CA SER A 344 -12.12 11.70 26.55
C SER A 344 -13.33 12.18 25.74
N SER A 345 -13.47 13.49 25.55
CA SER A 345 -14.62 14.09 24.85
C SER A 345 -14.29 14.33 23.38
N VAL A 346 -15.05 13.69 22.51
CA VAL A 346 -14.99 13.88 21.05
C VAL A 346 -16.22 14.72 20.65
N PHE A 347 -16.00 15.88 20.04
CA PHE A 347 -17.04 16.83 19.68
C PHE A 347 -17.10 17.15 18.17
N GLY A 348 -16.14 16.67 17.40
CA GLY A 348 -16.12 16.69 15.96
C GLY A 348 -15.61 15.36 15.40
N GLU A 349 -15.64 15.18 14.10
CA GLU A 349 -15.15 13.96 13.45
C GLU A 349 -14.01 14.26 12.48
N ILE A 350 -13.04 13.35 12.40
CA ILE A 350 -12.03 13.32 11.35
C ILE A 350 -12.38 12.14 10.44
N LEU A 351 -12.45 12.40 9.14
CA LEU A 351 -12.64 11.39 8.11
C LEU A 351 -11.42 11.39 7.19
N LEU A 352 -10.63 10.30 7.25
CA LEU A 352 -9.53 10.07 6.34
C LEU A 352 -9.95 9.06 5.29
N TYR A 353 -9.66 9.33 4.04
CA TYR A 353 -9.80 8.31 3.01
C TYR A 353 -8.76 8.52 1.90
N GLY A 354 -8.46 7.42 1.22
CA GLY A 354 -7.48 7.43 0.14
C GLY A 354 -7.62 6.23 -0.76
N THR A 355 -6.94 6.33 -1.89
CA THR A 355 -6.69 5.21 -2.80
C THR A 355 -5.22 4.82 -2.73
N ALA A 356 -4.94 3.55 -2.92
CA ALA A 356 -3.58 3.07 -3.10
C ALA A 356 -3.07 3.32 -4.53
N GLY A 357 -1.77 3.20 -4.73
CA GLY A 357 -1.18 3.17 -6.07
C GLY A 357 -0.84 4.52 -6.69
N ASN A 358 -0.69 5.59 -5.92
CA ASN A 358 -0.10 6.84 -6.42
C ASN A 358 1.43 6.82 -6.35
N GLU A 359 2.09 7.10 -7.48
CA GLU A 359 3.54 6.97 -7.66
C GLU A 359 4.41 7.92 -6.80
N GLN A 360 3.84 8.89 -6.11
CA GLN A 360 4.57 9.94 -5.38
C GLN A 360 4.35 9.91 -3.87
N SER A 361 3.65 8.89 -3.32
CA SER A 361 3.18 8.93 -1.94
C SER A 361 3.94 8.00 -1.00
N ASP A 362 4.24 8.47 0.20
CA ASP A 362 4.60 7.62 1.32
C ASP A 362 3.35 7.08 2.02
N PHE A 363 2.81 5.99 1.51
CA PHE A 363 1.59 5.36 2.02
C PHE A 363 1.76 4.74 3.42
N THR A 364 2.97 4.76 3.99
CA THR A 364 3.31 4.05 5.24
C THR A 364 2.50 4.57 6.43
N ALA A 365 2.39 5.88 6.59
CA ALA A 365 1.66 6.48 7.72
C ALA A 365 0.17 6.14 7.65
N PHE A 366 -0.45 6.21 6.46
CA PHE A 366 -1.84 5.83 6.30
C PHE A 366 -2.08 4.34 6.51
N ALA A 367 -1.18 3.48 6.04
CA ALA A 367 -1.24 2.04 6.29
C ALA A 367 -1.12 1.70 7.78
N GLU A 368 -0.25 2.40 8.51
CA GLU A 368 -0.12 2.26 9.95
C GLU A 368 -1.42 2.64 10.67
N MET A 369 -1.99 3.80 10.36
CA MET A 369 -3.28 4.24 10.90
C MET A 369 -4.40 3.23 10.58
N PHE A 370 -4.41 2.72 9.35
CA PHE A 370 -5.43 1.77 8.88
C PHE A 370 -5.39 0.44 9.66
N TYR A 371 -4.21 -0.11 9.94
CA TYR A 371 -4.04 -1.39 10.64
C TYR A 371 -3.84 -1.28 12.17
N SER A 372 -3.63 -0.08 12.68
CA SER A 372 -3.46 0.19 14.11
C SER A 372 -4.42 1.28 14.59
N PRO A 373 -5.74 1.12 14.34
CA PRO A 373 -6.73 2.18 14.54
C PRO A 373 -6.78 2.72 15.98
N ASN A 374 -6.56 1.87 16.97
CA ASN A 374 -6.65 2.24 18.38
C ASN A 374 -5.64 3.33 18.79
N GLY A 375 -4.43 3.33 18.18
CA GLY A 375 -3.40 4.35 18.45
C GLY A 375 -3.81 5.76 18.04
N TYR A 376 -4.74 5.84 17.11
CA TYR A 376 -5.18 7.09 16.48
C TYR A 376 -6.63 7.47 16.79
N ASN A 377 -7.28 6.80 17.74
CA ASN A 377 -8.73 6.95 18.02
C ASN A 377 -9.61 6.74 16.77
N LEU A 378 -9.19 5.86 15.86
CA LEU A 378 -9.95 5.47 14.69
C LEU A 378 -10.85 4.27 15.03
N TYR A 379 -12.01 4.16 14.36
CA TYR A 379 -12.90 3.03 14.55
C TYR A 379 -12.35 1.79 13.83
N GLY A 380 -11.89 0.82 14.61
CA GLY A 380 -11.36 -0.45 14.11
C GLY A 380 -12.46 -1.51 13.95
N LEU A 381 -12.35 -2.28 12.90
CA LEU A 381 -13.15 -3.47 12.60
C LEU A 381 -12.28 -4.72 12.68
N GLU A 382 -12.88 -5.89 12.82
CA GLU A 382 -12.21 -7.15 12.56
C GLU A 382 -11.72 -7.17 11.09
N ASN A 383 -10.46 -7.52 10.85
CA ASN A 383 -9.92 -7.59 9.50
C ASN A 383 -10.35 -8.90 8.83
N VAL A 384 -11.37 -8.82 8.02
CA VAL A 384 -11.95 -9.93 7.25
C VAL A 384 -11.60 -9.86 5.75
N PHE A 385 -10.75 -8.91 5.37
CA PHE A 385 -10.42 -8.65 3.97
C PHE A 385 -9.11 -9.31 3.54
N ASP A 386 -8.14 -9.42 4.43
CA ASP A 386 -6.88 -10.10 4.13
C ASP A 386 -7.06 -11.62 4.18
N LYS A 387 -6.15 -12.36 3.53
CA LYS A 387 -6.19 -13.82 3.51
C LYS A 387 -6.11 -14.39 4.93
N GLU A 388 -6.82 -15.47 5.18
CA GLU A 388 -6.77 -16.18 6.47
C GLU A 388 -5.31 -16.51 6.87
N GLY A 389 -4.96 -16.19 8.12
CA GLY A 389 -3.62 -16.43 8.66
C GLY A 389 -2.52 -15.45 8.24
N GLN A 390 -2.82 -14.49 7.37
CA GLN A 390 -1.83 -13.52 6.86
C GLN A 390 -2.14 -12.08 7.25
N GLY A 391 -3.37 -11.79 7.67
CA GLY A 391 -3.83 -10.44 7.97
C GLY A 391 -3.58 -10.01 9.41
N ARG A 392 -3.52 -8.70 9.65
CA ARG A 392 -3.58 -8.12 11.00
C ARG A 392 -4.99 -8.31 11.56
N ARG A 393 -5.14 -8.44 12.89
CA ARG A 393 -6.42 -8.72 13.54
C ARG A 393 -7.47 -7.61 13.36
N GLN A 394 -7.03 -6.37 13.23
CA GLN A 394 -7.90 -5.20 13.07
C GLN A 394 -7.47 -4.36 11.88
N SER A 395 -8.45 -3.73 11.26
CA SER A 395 -8.25 -2.69 10.24
C SER A 395 -9.37 -1.66 10.33
N CYS A 396 -9.16 -0.48 9.74
CA CYS A 396 -10.27 0.39 9.39
C CYS A 396 -11.09 -0.22 8.24
N PHE A 397 -12.08 0.49 7.73
CA PHE A 397 -12.93 -0.02 6.65
C PHE A 397 -12.15 -0.08 5.32
N PHE A 398 -12.31 -1.18 4.62
CA PHE A 398 -11.78 -1.36 3.26
C PHE A 398 -12.91 -1.51 2.25
N TYR A 399 -12.84 -0.75 1.16
CA TYR A 399 -13.78 -0.83 0.05
C TYR A 399 -13.07 -1.47 -1.17
N PRO A 400 -13.19 -2.80 -1.33
CA PRO A 400 -12.44 -3.56 -2.34
C PRO A 400 -12.93 -3.30 -3.75
N VAL A 401 -12.12 -3.67 -4.74
CA VAL A 401 -12.45 -3.49 -6.16
C VAL A 401 -13.66 -4.29 -6.61
N TYR A 402 -13.89 -5.49 -6.06
CA TYR A 402 -14.98 -6.38 -6.48
C TYR A 402 -16.37 -5.95 -5.99
N MET A 403 -16.46 -5.02 -5.02
CA MET A 403 -17.75 -4.42 -4.69
C MET A 403 -18.06 -3.29 -5.68
N ASN A 404 -19.26 -3.31 -6.27
CA ASN A 404 -19.71 -2.33 -7.25
C ASN A 404 -18.65 -2.12 -8.37
N TYR A 405 -18.18 -3.24 -8.94
CA TYR A 405 -17.08 -3.25 -9.91
C TYR A 405 -17.49 -2.61 -11.23
N ASP A 406 -18.62 -3.04 -11.76
CA ASP A 406 -19.20 -2.62 -13.02
C ASP A 406 -20.74 -2.72 -12.93
N ASP A 407 -21.48 -2.00 -13.77
CA ASP A 407 -22.95 -2.05 -13.77
C ASP A 407 -23.49 -3.47 -14.01
N SER A 408 -22.77 -4.31 -14.77
CA SER A 408 -23.13 -5.71 -15.00
C SER A 408 -22.88 -6.64 -13.80
N CYS A 409 -22.18 -6.15 -12.78
CA CYS A 409 -21.87 -6.83 -11.53
C CYS A 409 -22.69 -6.29 -10.35
N ILE A 410 -23.82 -5.63 -10.61
CA ILE A 410 -24.67 -5.02 -9.59
C ILE A 410 -26.11 -5.40 -9.88
N ASP A 411 -26.81 -5.92 -8.88
CA ASP A 411 -28.24 -6.22 -9.02
C ASP A 411 -29.12 -4.95 -8.92
N LYS A 412 -30.42 -5.10 -9.10
CA LYS A 412 -31.39 -3.99 -9.03
C LYS A 412 -31.43 -3.28 -7.66
N ASP A 413 -31.08 -3.97 -6.60
CA ASP A 413 -31.04 -3.44 -5.22
C ASP A 413 -29.65 -2.91 -4.83
N GLY A 414 -28.70 -2.91 -5.76
CA GLY A 414 -27.35 -2.40 -5.55
C GLY A 414 -26.39 -3.38 -4.88
N ASN A 415 -26.75 -4.66 -4.73
CA ASN A 415 -25.86 -5.67 -4.23
C ASN A 415 -24.80 -6.04 -5.27
N SER A 416 -23.58 -6.24 -4.80
CA SER A 416 -22.45 -6.64 -5.64
C SER A 416 -22.48 -8.12 -5.98
N ASP A 417 -22.36 -8.43 -7.27
CA ASP A 417 -22.06 -9.79 -7.76
C ASP A 417 -20.54 -10.00 -7.68
N VAL A 418 -20.10 -10.52 -6.55
CA VAL A 418 -18.68 -10.69 -6.23
C VAL A 418 -18.04 -11.80 -7.07
N THR A 419 -18.78 -12.87 -7.40
CA THR A 419 -18.24 -13.98 -8.22
C THR A 419 -17.91 -13.49 -9.61
N LYS A 420 -18.85 -12.79 -10.26
CA LYS A 420 -18.62 -12.23 -11.60
C LYS A 420 -17.52 -11.18 -11.61
N ALA A 421 -17.56 -10.24 -10.66
CA ALA A 421 -16.54 -9.21 -10.53
C ALA A 421 -15.13 -9.80 -10.30
N LEU A 422 -15.01 -10.78 -9.40
CA LEU A 422 -13.73 -11.42 -9.09
C LEU A 422 -13.15 -12.13 -10.32
N PHE A 423 -13.98 -12.84 -11.07
CA PHE A 423 -13.54 -13.51 -12.29
C PHE A 423 -13.05 -12.51 -13.35
N MET A 424 -13.79 -11.42 -13.56
CA MET A 424 -13.38 -10.34 -14.48
C MET A 424 -12.07 -9.69 -14.05
N ILE A 425 -11.87 -9.46 -12.75
CA ILE A 425 -10.65 -8.87 -12.20
C ILE A 425 -9.44 -9.80 -12.40
N CYS A 426 -9.60 -11.12 -12.15
CA CYS A 426 -8.53 -12.09 -12.39
C CYS A 426 -8.14 -12.15 -13.87
N ALA A 427 -9.13 -12.13 -14.76
CA ALA A 427 -8.90 -12.09 -16.21
C ALA A 427 -8.19 -10.80 -16.66
N ASP A 428 -8.57 -9.63 -16.13
CA ASP A 428 -7.92 -8.35 -16.39
C ASP A 428 -6.45 -8.35 -15.92
N ARG A 429 -6.19 -8.89 -14.71
CA ARG A 429 -4.83 -9.04 -14.18
C ARG A 429 -3.98 -9.95 -15.06
N TYR A 430 -4.53 -11.05 -15.52
CA TYR A 430 -3.86 -11.96 -16.46
C TYR A 430 -3.48 -11.24 -17.77
N LYS A 431 -4.43 -10.49 -18.36
CA LYS A 431 -4.15 -9.69 -19.57
C LYS A 431 -3.02 -8.67 -19.35
N VAL A 432 -3.06 -7.94 -18.25
CA VAL A 432 -2.01 -6.96 -17.92
C VAL A 432 -0.65 -7.63 -17.72
N LYS A 433 -0.61 -8.78 -17.05
CA LYS A 433 0.62 -9.51 -16.77
C LYS A 433 1.33 -9.97 -18.05
N TYR A 434 0.58 -10.48 -19.01
CA TYR A 434 1.15 -11.06 -20.24
C TYR A 434 1.10 -10.14 -21.45
N GLY A 435 0.28 -9.11 -21.44
CA GLY A 435 0.13 -8.15 -22.55
C GLY A 435 0.94 -6.87 -22.40
N SER A 436 1.50 -6.58 -21.23
CA SER A 436 2.26 -5.35 -21.01
C SER A 436 3.76 -5.57 -21.15
N THR A 437 4.44 -4.62 -21.80
CA THR A 437 5.91 -4.53 -21.82
C THR A 437 6.47 -3.86 -20.56
N ASP A 438 5.64 -3.16 -19.77
CA ASP A 438 6.03 -2.59 -18.48
C ASP A 438 5.94 -3.67 -17.41
N ILE A 439 7.07 -4.07 -16.87
CA ILE A 439 7.19 -5.11 -15.85
C ILE A 439 6.44 -4.76 -14.55
N ASN A 440 6.21 -3.48 -14.28
CA ASN A 440 5.48 -3.00 -13.11
C ASN A 440 3.98 -2.81 -13.38
N ALA A 441 3.50 -3.03 -14.61
CA ALA A 441 2.11 -2.79 -14.99
C ALA A 441 1.15 -3.59 -14.10
N ILE A 442 1.45 -4.87 -13.87
CA ILE A 442 0.60 -5.72 -13.02
C ILE A 442 0.59 -5.26 -11.56
N THR A 443 1.72 -4.87 -10.99
CA THR A 443 1.80 -4.36 -9.61
C THR A 443 1.04 -3.04 -9.46
N LYS A 444 1.17 -2.13 -10.43
CA LYS A 444 0.38 -0.89 -10.49
C LYS A 444 -1.13 -1.19 -10.59
N ARG A 445 -1.52 -2.15 -11.40
CA ARG A 445 -2.92 -2.55 -11.56
C ARG A 445 -3.49 -3.10 -10.26
N ILE A 446 -2.78 -4.03 -9.60
CA ILE A 446 -3.16 -4.63 -8.32
C ILE A 446 -3.32 -3.55 -7.24
N SER A 447 -2.36 -2.64 -7.09
CA SER A 447 -2.41 -1.60 -6.06
C SER A 447 -3.53 -0.59 -6.27
N GLN A 448 -3.86 -0.24 -7.53
CA GLN A 448 -4.94 0.69 -7.85
C GLN A 448 -6.33 0.06 -7.74
N TYR A 449 -6.43 -1.24 -8.00
CA TYR A 449 -7.66 -2.03 -7.97
C TYR A 449 -7.50 -3.25 -7.05
N PRO A 450 -7.29 -3.03 -5.75
CA PRO A 450 -6.97 -4.09 -4.80
C PRO A 450 -8.18 -4.93 -4.43
N ILE A 451 -7.96 -6.24 -4.34
CA ILE A 451 -8.92 -7.22 -3.78
C ILE A 451 -8.81 -7.24 -2.26
N THR A 452 -7.61 -7.08 -1.73
CA THR A 452 -7.35 -7.04 -0.28
C THR A 452 -6.61 -5.76 0.12
N PRO A 453 -6.69 -5.31 1.39
CA PRO A 453 -5.93 -4.17 1.87
C PRO A 453 -4.42 -4.34 1.71
N GLN A 454 -3.90 -5.57 1.83
CA GLN A 454 -2.47 -5.85 1.61
C GLN A 454 -2.04 -5.49 0.20
N GLU A 455 -2.86 -5.82 -0.82
CA GLU A 455 -2.59 -5.45 -2.21
C GLU A 455 -2.54 -3.93 -2.43
N ALA A 456 -3.39 -3.20 -1.70
CA ALA A 456 -3.40 -1.74 -1.75
C ALA A 456 -2.11 -1.11 -1.23
N ILE A 457 -1.44 -1.77 -0.29
CA ILE A 457 -0.21 -1.31 0.36
C ILE A 457 1.03 -1.73 -0.43
N ILE A 458 0.90 -2.67 -1.37
CA ILE A 458 2.00 -3.01 -2.29
C ILE A 458 2.39 -1.74 -3.05
N ARG A 459 3.56 -1.21 -2.75
CA ARG A 459 4.07 0.01 -3.41
C ARG A 459 4.39 -0.31 -4.87
N SER A 460 3.67 0.33 -5.78
CA SER A 460 3.98 0.26 -7.22
C SER A 460 5.14 1.18 -7.61
N GLN A 461 5.74 1.88 -6.64
CA GLN A 461 6.67 2.95 -6.94
C GLN A 461 8.10 2.51 -7.02
N GLY A 462 8.63 2.59 -8.22
CA GLY A 462 10.08 2.61 -8.42
C GLY A 462 10.82 1.41 -7.82
N ASN A 463 10.10 0.46 -7.24
CA ASN A 463 10.70 -0.77 -6.76
C ASN A 463 10.93 -1.68 -7.96
N MET A 464 12.19 -1.74 -8.38
CA MET A 464 12.60 -2.58 -9.48
C MET A 464 12.78 -4.06 -9.08
N PHE A 465 12.54 -4.38 -7.81
CA PHE A 465 12.67 -5.74 -7.29
C PHE A 465 11.34 -6.51 -7.39
N PRO A 466 11.37 -7.84 -7.45
CA PRO A 466 10.19 -8.68 -7.61
C PRO A 466 9.40 -8.79 -6.28
N VAL A 467 8.60 -7.77 -5.99
CA VAL A 467 7.90 -7.62 -4.70
C VAL A 467 6.96 -8.79 -4.39
N THR A 468 6.28 -9.34 -5.39
CA THR A 468 5.35 -10.47 -5.20
C THR A 468 6.10 -11.72 -4.74
N GLU A 469 7.17 -12.07 -5.43
CA GLU A 469 8.01 -13.23 -5.12
C GLU A 469 8.71 -13.06 -3.77
N LEU A 470 9.18 -11.83 -3.46
CA LEU A 470 9.79 -11.50 -2.17
C LEU A 470 8.77 -11.64 -1.02
N ASN A 471 7.52 -11.20 -1.20
CA ASN A 471 6.46 -11.41 -0.20
C ASN A 471 6.17 -12.91 -0.01
N ASN A 472 6.09 -13.68 -1.10
CA ASN A 472 5.90 -15.12 -1.01
C ASN A 472 7.04 -15.78 -0.22
N ARG A 473 8.30 -15.35 -0.47
CA ARG A 473 9.45 -15.84 0.29
C ARG A 473 9.39 -15.46 1.76
N LEU A 474 9.05 -14.22 2.07
CA LEU A 474 8.88 -13.76 3.45
C LEU A 474 7.82 -14.59 4.20
N ASN A 475 6.68 -14.82 3.56
CA ASN A 475 5.61 -15.65 4.11
C ASN A 475 6.05 -17.10 4.35
N GLN A 476 6.87 -17.68 3.47
CA GLN A 476 7.43 -19.03 3.70
C GLN A 476 8.32 -19.09 4.94
N ILE A 477 9.19 -18.09 5.13
CA ILE A 477 10.07 -18.03 6.31
C ILE A 477 9.22 -17.84 7.58
N ASP A 478 8.18 -17.01 7.53
CA ASP A 478 7.31 -16.69 8.67
C ASP A 478 6.43 -17.88 9.08
N ASN A 479 6.00 -18.69 8.11
CA ASN A 479 5.14 -19.85 8.36
C ASN A 479 5.93 -21.13 8.76
N ASN A 480 7.22 -21.19 8.41
CA ASN A 480 8.07 -22.34 8.70
C ASN A 480 9.33 -21.94 9.48
N PRO A 481 9.22 -21.35 10.68
CA PRO A 481 10.37 -20.84 11.42
C PRO A 481 11.37 -21.92 11.79
N GLU A 482 10.96 -23.20 11.90
CA GLU A 482 11.82 -24.32 12.24
C GLU A 482 12.80 -24.65 11.12
N GLU A 483 12.43 -24.50 9.85
CA GLU A 483 13.32 -24.72 8.70
C GLU A 483 14.46 -23.69 8.61
N TYR A 484 14.31 -22.56 9.33
CA TYR A 484 15.26 -21.43 9.30
C TYR A 484 15.90 -21.19 10.67
N SER A 485 15.83 -22.15 11.57
CA SER A 485 16.37 -22.04 12.94
C SER A 485 17.88 -22.30 13.04
N ASP A 486 18.52 -22.84 12.01
CA ASP A 486 19.94 -23.17 11.94
C ASP A 486 20.85 -21.97 11.63
N VAL A 487 20.46 -20.79 12.03
CA VAL A 487 21.25 -19.56 11.91
C VAL A 487 22.12 -19.38 13.16
N TYR A 488 23.42 -19.19 12.94
CA TYR A 488 24.36 -18.90 14.04
C TYR A 488 24.37 -17.40 14.31
N VAL A 489 24.04 -17.01 15.55
CA VAL A 489 24.05 -15.61 16.00
C VAL A 489 25.15 -15.42 17.05
N GLY A 490 26.00 -14.41 16.84
CA GLY A 490 27.08 -14.14 17.78
C GLY A 490 28.10 -13.14 17.28
N GLU A 491 29.33 -13.30 17.72
CA GLU A 491 30.46 -12.43 17.39
C GLU A 491 31.69 -13.24 16.94
N LEU A 492 32.62 -12.55 16.27
CA LEU A 492 33.93 -13.08 15.94
C LEU A 492 34.98 -12.57 16.94
N ILE A 493 35.78 -13.48 17.45
CA ILE A 493 36.85 -13.15 18.38
C ILE A 493 38.19 -13.56 17.78
N GLN A 494 39.17 -12.63 17.80
CA GLN A 494 40.54 -12.96 17.39
C GLN A 494 41.37 -13.48 18.59
N ARG A 495 41.95 -14.68 18.44
CA ARG A 495 42.86 -15.25 19.41
C ARG A 495 44.25 -14.63 19.32
N GLN A 496 45.10 -14.90 20.32
CA GLN A 496 46.49 -14.38 20.38
C GLN A 496 47.37 -14.88 19.22
N ASP A 497 47.05 -16.06 18.65
CA ASP A 497 47.72 -16.64 17.49
C ASP A 497 47.27 -16.03 16.15
N GLY A 498 46.35 -15.07 16.18
CA GLY A 498 45.80 -14.40 15.00
C GLY A 498 44.60 -15.10 14.37
N THR A 499 44.26 -16.30 14.81
CA THR A 499 43.06 -17.02 14.33
C THR A 499 41.77 -16.32 14.78
N VAL A 500 40.72 -16.40 13.96
CA VAL A 500 39.40 -15.83 14.27
C VAL A 500 38.39 -16.96 14.41
N GLU A 501 37.65 -16.92 15.49
CA GLU A 501 36.63 -17.92 15.80
C GLU A 501 35.29 -17.27 16.07
N PHE A 502 34.21 -17.99 15.73
CA PHE A 502 32.86 -17.60 16.04
C PHE A 502 32.50 -17.97 17.48
N GLN A 503 31.92 -17.05 18.22
CA GLN A 503 31.38 -17.26 19.55
C GLN A 503 29.90 -16.90 19.57
N PRO A 504 29.00 -17.83 19.96
CA PRO A 504 27.60 -17.47 20.19
C PRO A 504 27.46 -16.45 21.30
N THR A 505 26.62 -15.45 21.09
CA THR A 505 26.29 -14.41 22.09
C THR A 505 24.79 -14.31 22.28
N GLY A 506 24.33 -13.64 23.33
CA GLY A 506 22.93 -13.32 23.56
C GLY A 506 22.46 -12.05 22.83
N GLU A 507 23.28 -11.51 21.95
CA GLU A 507 22.90 -10.33 21.15
C GLU A 507 21.81 -10.68 20.14
N VAL A 508 20.93 -9.72 19.87
CA VAL A 508 19.80 -9.91 18.97
C VAL A 508 20.08 -9.17 17.65
N PRO A 509 20.11 -9.87 16.51
CA PRO A 509 20.27 -9.22 15.22
C PRO A 509 19.03 -8.36 14.90
N ILE A 510 19.24 -7.31 14.12
CA ILE A 510 18.15 -6.46 13.61
C ILE A 510 17.42 -7.22 12.50
N ARG A 511 16.31 -7.88 12.84
CA ARG A 511 15.50 -8.69 11.92
C ARG A 511 14.29 -7.98 11.36
N GLU A 512 13.97 -6.79 11.87
CA GLU A 512 12.85 -5.97 11.40
C GLU A 512 13.35 -4.65 10.83
N PHE A 513 12.73 -4.24 9.75
CA PHE A 513 12.98 -2.96 9.12
C PHE A 513 11.63 -2.25 8.87
N PRO A 514 11.53 -0.95 9.20
CA PRO A 514 12.46 -0.18 10.04
C PRO A 514 12.52 -0.70 11.47
N THR A 515 13.65 -0.48 12.15
CA THR A 515 13.83 -0.90 13.55
C THR A 515 12.88 -0.13 14.46
N LYS A 516 12.15 -0.87 15.31
CA LYS A 516 11.20 -0.30 16.28
C LYS A 516 11.82 -0.03 17.66
N ASP A 517 12.95 -0.65 17.93
CA ASP A 517 13.65 -0.57 19.21
C ASP A 517 14.88 0.34 19.10
N ASN A 518 15.23 1.01 20.21
CA ASN A 518 16.46 1.82 20.34
C ASN A 518 17.75 0.95 20.37
N LYS A 519 17.65 -0.37 20.22
CA LYS A 519 18.78 -1.29 20.14
C LYS A 519 19.26 -1.40 18.69
N VAL A 520 20.16 -0.54 18.31
CA VAL A 520 20.68 -0.44 16.94
C VAL A 520 22.05 -1.12 16.75
N GLU A 521 22.65 -1.72 17.79
CA GLU A 521 23.99 -2.32 17.71
C GLU A 521 24.03 -3.54 16.78
N GLY A 522 22.94 -4.34 16.72
CA GLY A 522 22.85 -5.51 15.88
C GLY A 522 23.79 -6.66 16.29
N ALA A 523 23.67 -7.81 15.63
CA ALA A 523 24.54 -8.97 15.82
C ALA A 523 24.88 -9.60 14.46
N LEU A 524 26.00 -10.35 14.41
CA LEU A 524 26.39 -11.13 13.24
C LEU A 524 25.46 -12.34 13.10
N GLU A 525 24.89 -12.54 11.91
CA GLU A 525 24.15 -13.73 11.52
C GLU A 525 24.95 -14.52 10.49
N ILE A 526 25.23 -15.79 10.77
CA ILE A 526 25.89 -16.71 9.84
C ILE A 526 24.89 -17.78 9.44
N TYR A 527 24.56 -17.82 8.14
CA TYR A 527 23.67 -18.80 7.53
C TYR A 527 24.43 -20.06 7.13
N GLU A 528 25.68 -19.89 6.67
CA GLU A 528 26.57 -20.98 6.30
C GLU A 528 27.99 -20.68 6.79
N MET A 529 28.58 -21.64 7.55
CA MET A 529 29.97 -21.54 8.00
C MET A 529 30.92 -21.63 6.82
N PRO A 530 32.11 -20.97 6.87
CA PRO A 530 33.08 -21.05 5.79
C PRO A 530 33.54 -22.48 5.55
N GLN A 531 33.38 -22.92 4.31
CA GLN A 531 33.83 -24.28 3.92
C GLN A 531 35.34 -24.33 3.81
N LYS A 532 35.92 -25.40 4.38
CA LYS A 532 37.36 -25.66 4.37
C LYS A 532 37.68 -26.69 3.33
N ASN A 533 38.82 -26.53 2.66
CA ASN A 533 39.35 -27.51 1.73
C ASN A 533 39.97 -28.74 2.50
N SER A 534 40.48 -29.71 1.76
CA SER A 534 41.14 -30.91 2.34
C SER A 534 42.33 -30.62 3.29
N GLU A 535 42.91 -29.40 3.20
CA GLU A 535 43.97 -28.94 4.11
C GLU A 535 43.44 -28.20 5.34
N GLY A 536 42.11 -28.11 5.53
CA GLY A 536 41.48 -27.40 6.64
C GLY A 536 41.48 -25.86 6.49
N LYS A 537 41.82 -25.35 5.30
CA LYS A 537 41.86 -23.90 5.02
C LYS A 537 40.66 -23.44 4.22
N VAL A 538 40.16 -22.24 4.50
CA VAL A 538 39.15 -21.59 3.70
C VAL A 538 39.80 -21.10 2.38
N PRO A 539 39.27 -21.48 1.19
CA PRO A 539 39.82 -21.04 -0.10
C PRO A 539 39.78 -19.52 -0.23
N TYR A 540 40.88 -18.92 -0.72
CA TYR A 540 40.93 -17.49 -0.95
C TYR A 540 40.02 -17.08 -2.10
N ASP A 541 39.36 -15.93 -1.97
CA ASP A 541 38.46 -15.35 -2.99
C ASP A 541 37.21 -16.19 -3.35
N ARG A 542 36.93 -17.30 -2.64
CA ARG A 542 35.66 -18.01 -2.75
C ARG A 542 34.49 -17.14 -2.24
N TYR A 543 34.76 -16.44 -1.16
CA TYR A 543 33.80 -15.53 -0.53
C TYR A 543 34.12 -14.08 -0.85
N GLY A 544 33.09 -13.24 -0.84
CA GLY A 544 33.26 -11.81 -0.96
C GLY A 544 32.16 -11.05 -0.24
N PHE A 545 32.43 -9.78 0.01
CA PHE A 545 31.45 -8.92 0.69
C PHE A 545 31.13 -7.66 -0.08
N GLY A 546 29.96 -7.10 0.19
CA GLY A 546 29.60 -5.72 -0.08
C GLY A 546 29.29 -5.00 1.23
N LEU A 547 29.77 -3.78 1.38
CA LEU A 547 29.65 -3.00 2.59
C LEU A 547 29.11 -1.60 2.27
N ASP A 548 28.11 -1.20 3.04
CA ASP A 548 27.65 0.17 3.20
C ASP A 548 28.04 0.65 4.60
N PRO A 549 29.11 1.45 4.75
CA PRO A 549 29.59 1.89 6.06
C PRO A 549 28.92 3.19 6.51
N PHE A 550 28.89 3.45 7.82
CA PHE A 550 28.72 4.79 8.38
C PHE A 550 30.05 5.29 8.95
N ASP A 551 30.33 6.59 8.90
CA ASP A 551 31.58 7.20 9.40
C ASP A 551 31.33 8.26 10.47
N ASP A 552 30.11 8.78 10.59
CA ASP A 552 29.80 9.90 11.47
C ASP A 552 29.16 9.39 12.77
N ASP A 553 29.93 9.43 13.85
CA ASP A 553 29.51 9.02 15.19
C ASP A 553 28.44 9.95 15.79
N GLU A 554 28.37 11.22 15.34
CA GLU A 554 27.48 12.27 15.87
C GLU A 554 26.29 12.61 14.93
N SER A 555 26.16 11.95 13.77
CA SER A 555 25.10 12.30 12.84
C SER A 555 23.71 11.99 13.41
N GLY A 556 22.79 12.95 13.30
CA GLY A 556 21.38 12.77 13.67
C GLY A 556 20.60 11.82 12.74
N THR A 557 21.28 11.21 11.75
CA THR A 557 20.70 10.23 10.86
C THR A 557 20.82 8.84 11.44
N MET A 558 19.73 8.06 11.46
CA MET A 558 19.70 6.67 11.94
C MET A 558 20.25 5.67 10.91
N SER A 559 21.23 6.03 10.07
CA SER A 559 21.84 5.11 9.10
C SER A 559 22.63 4.02 9.82
N LEU A 560 22.40 2.76 9.41
CA LEU A 560 23.11 1.60 9.94
C LEU A 560 24.29 1.27 9.02
N GLY A 561 25.35 0.67 9.59
CA GLY A 561 26.36 0.01 8.75
C GLY A 561 25.89 -1.40 8.41
N SER A 562 25.97 -1.79 7.14
CA SER A 562 25.57 -3.12 6.70
C SER A 562 26.65 -3.79 5.86
N ILE A 563 26.92 -5.08 6.15
CA ILE A 563 27.78 -5.94 5.33
C ILE A 563 27.03 -7.21 4.94
N GLN A 564 27.04 -7.52 3.65
CA GLN A 564 26.48 -8.74 3.09
C GLN A 564 27.62 -9.62 2.55
N ILE A 565 27.62 -10.90 2.87
CA ILE A 565 28.66 -11.84 2.48
C ILE A 565 28.08 -12.95 1.60
N MET A 566 28.75 -13.24 0.47
CA MET A 566 28.32 -14.24 -0.50
C MET A 566 29.41 -15.29 -0.76
N ASP A 567 29.00 -16.52 -0.91
CA ASP A 567 29.79 -17.59 -1.53
C ASP A 567 29.57 -17.50 -3.07
N PHE A 568 30.57 -17.07 -3.81
CA PHE A 568 30.48 -16.91 -5.28
C PHE A 568 30.36 -18.26 -6.01
N TYR A 569 30.72 -19.36 -5.36
CA TYR A 569 30.59 -20.69 -5.93
C TYR A 569 29.12 -21.15 -5.93
N THR A 570 28.41 -20.98 -4.81
CA THR A 570 26.99 -21.33 -4.71
C THR A 570 26.04 -20.20 -5.13
N ASP A 571 26.56 -18.99 -5.32
CA ASP A 571 25.83 -17.77 -5.63
C ASP A 571 24.81 -17.39 -4.54
N ARG A 572 25.11 -17.72 -3.24
CA ARG A 572 24.21 -17.53 -2.10
C ARG A 572 24.81 -16.62 -1.04
N LEU A 573 23.94 -15.89 -0.35
CA LEU A 573 24.30 -15.12 0.83
C LEU A 573 24.57 -16.09 1.99
N VAL A 574 25.73 -15.97 2.64
CA VAL A 574 26.19 -16.88 3.71
C VAL A 574 26.25 -16.23 5.08
N ALA A 575 26.36 -14.90 5.15
CA ALA A 575 26.35 -14.19 6.43
C ALA A 575 26.00 -12.70 6.22
N GLU A 576 25.55 -12.06 7.29
CA GLU A 576 25.36 -10.61 7.34
C GLU A 576 25.62 -10.06 8.74
N TYR A 577 26.06 -8.80 8.79
CA TYR A 577 25.97 -7.96 9.98
C TYR A 577 25.33 -6.63 9.56
N THR A 578 24.32 -6.20 10.31
CA THR A 578 23.73 -4.87 10.16
C THR A 578 23.49 -4.29 11.52
N GLY A 579 24.03 -3.08 11.74
CA GLY A 579 23.93 -2.40 13.03
C GLY A 579 24.65 -1.06 13.05
N ARG A 580 24.43 -0.31 14.13
CA ARG A 580 25.13 0.94 14.44
C ARG A 580 25.78 0.82 15.80
N PRO A 581 27.00 0.26 15.89
CA PRO A 581 27.76 0.30 17.13
C PRO A 581 28.10 1.76 17.47
N PRO A 582 28.44 2.06 18.76
CA PRO A 582 28.69 3.42 19.23
C PRO A 582 29.79 4.17 18.45
N PHE A 583 30.74 3.45 17.88
CA PHE A 583 31.85 4.03 17.10
C PHE A 583 32.00 3.28 15.77
N ALA A 584 32.25 4.01 14.68
CA ALA A 584 32.48 3.43 13.35
C ALA A 584 33.67 2.45 13.32
N ASN A 585 34.70 2.67 14.13
CA ASN A 585 35.84 1.76 14.27
C ASN A 585 35.43 0.34 14.73
N VAL A 586 34.36 0.21 15.50
CA VAL A 586 33.84 -1.12 15.93
C VAL A 586 33.25 -1.86 14.73
N LEU A 587 32.52 -1.16 13.85
CA LEU A 587 32.06 -1.75 12.59
C LEU A 587 33.24 -2.20 11.72
N TYR A 588 34.27 -1.34 11.57
CA TYR A 588 35.43 -1.68 10.73
C TYR A 588 36.20 -2.87 11.26
N GLU A 589 36.28 -3.03 12.58
CA GLU A 589 36.91 -4.23 13.18
C GLU A 589 36.08 -5.49 12.93
N LYS A 590 34.73 -5.42 13.04
CA LYS A 590 33.86 -6.55 12.69
C LYS A 590 34.07 -6.96 11.22
N VAL A 591 34.17 -6.00 10.30
CA VAL A 591 34.46 -6.27 8.86
C VAL A 591 35.83 -6.94 8.70
N ARG A 592 36.89 -6.47 9.41
CA ARG A 592 38.21 -7.05 9.35
C ARG A 592 38.22 -8.51 9.84
N LEU A 593 37.57 -8.79 10.94
CA LEU A 593 37.45 -10.14 11.49
C LEU A 593 36.70 -11.07 10.53
N LEU A 594 35.65 -10.60 9.88
CA LEU A 594 34.92 -11.33 8.85
C LEU A 594 35.80 -11.65 7.62
N CYS A 595 36.66 -10.71 7.22
CA CYS A 595 37.62 -10.94 6.14
C CYS A 595 38.62 -12.05 6.48
N ILE A 596 39.07 -12.12 7.74
CA ILE A 596 39.97 -13.23 8.21
C ILE A 596 39.20 -14.52 8.28
N PHE A 597 37.97 -14.51 8.85
CA PHE A 597 37.17 -15.70 9.08
C PHE A 597 36.76 -16.41 7.79
N TYR A 598 36.34 -15.65 6.76
CA TYR A 598 35.96 -16.15 5.44
C TYR A 598 37.14 -16.15 4.44
N ASN A 599 38.33 -15.70 4.81
CA ASN A 599 39.50 -15.55 3.93
C ASN A 599 39.15 -14.79 2.64
N MET A 600 38.53 -13.63 2.76
CA MET A 600 37.91 -12.87 1.67
C MET A 600 38.39 -11.44 1.57
N LYS A 601 38.06 -10.82 0.44
CA LYS A 601 38.06 -9.37 0.25
C LYS A 601 36.73 -8.91 -0.35
N GLY A 602 36.42 -7.63 -0.31
CA GLY A 602 35.18 -7.16 -0.89
C GLY A 602 35.14 -5.68 -1.15
N LEU A 603 34.03 -5.25 -1.75
CA LEU A 603 33.81 -3.90 -2.18
C LEU A 603 33.02 -3.12 -1.13
N TYR A 604 33.32 -1.82 -1.00
CA TYR A 604 32.63 -0.95 -0.08
C TYR A 604 32.29 0.38 -0.73
N GLU A 605 31.29 1.08 -0.20
CA GLU A 605 30.96 2.43 -0.61
C GLU A 605 32.05 3.41 -0.18
N ASN A 606 32.74 4.02 -1.13
CA ASN A 606 33.88 4.91 -0.90
C ASN A 606 33.49 6.39 -0.95
N ASN A 607 32.31 6.75 -0.46
CA ASN A 607 31.93 8.14 -0.22
C ASN A 607 32.59 8.68 1.04
N LEU A 608 32.85 7.80 2.00
CA LEU A 608 33.43 8.04 3.30
C LEU A 608 34.81 7.34 3.36
N LYS A 609 35.77 7.94 4.04
CA LYS A 609 37.16 7.48 4.05
C LYS A 609 37.58 6.74 5.31
N GLY A 610 36.74 6.65 6.33
CA GLY A 610 37.08 6.11 7.65
C GLY A 610 37.57 4.67 7.59
N ILE A 611 36.87 3.79 6.86
CA ILE A 611 37.27 2.38 6.76
C ILE A 611 38.65 2.19 6.10
N PHE A 612 38.95 2.94 5.04
CA PHE A 612 40.26 2.86 4.39
C PHE A 612 41.38 3.27 5.34
N GLY A 613 41.18 4.33 6.11
CA GLY A 613 42.14 4.81 7.14
C GLY A 613 42.36 3.73 8.22
N TYR A 614 41.29 3.11 8.71
CA TYR A 614 41.36 2.06 9.71
C TYR A 614 42.14 0.84 9.24
N PHE A 615 41.83 0.35 7.99
CA PHE A 615 42.53 -0.80 7.40
C PHE A 615 43.98 -0.46 7.05
N SER A 616 44.28 0.77 6.68
CA SER A 616 45.65 1.23 6.44
C SER A 616 46.52 1.23 7.71
N MET A 617 45.98 1.70 8.84
CA MET A 617 46.69 1.67 10.13
C MET A 617 47.00 0.23 10.60
N ARG A 618 46.18 -0.74 10.17
CA ARG A 618 46.38 -2.17 10.53
C ARG A 618 47.09 -2.97 9.44
N ASN A 619 47.60 -2.33 8.38
CA ASN A 619 48.30 -2.98 7.25
C ASN A 619 47.48 -4.05 6.56
N CYS A 620 46.14 -3.90 6.49
CA CYS A 620 45.23 -4.90 5.92
C CYS A 620 44.37 -4.38 4.75
N THR A 621 44.82 -3.31 4.07
CA THR A 621 44.11 -2.74 2.90
C THR A 621 43.95 -3.72 1.73
N TYR A 622 44.68 -4.84 1.72
CA TYR A 622 44.54 -5.91 0.74
C TYR A 622 43.19 -6.64 0.85
N MET A 623 42.52 -6.54 2.01
CA MET A 623 41.17 -7.06 2.23
C MET A 623 40.07 -6.21 1.58
N LEU A 624 40.39 -4.98 1.16
CA LEU A 624 39.50 -4.11 0.42
C LEU A 624 39.73 -4.26 -1.08
N ALA A 625 38.67 -4.49 -1.85
CA ALA A 625 38.73 -4.63 -3.30
C ALA A 625 39.03 -3.29 -3.98
N ASP A 626 39.71 -3.34 -5.12
CA ASP A 626 39.87 -2.20 -6.02
C ASP A 626 38.55 -1.89 -6.72
N THR A 627 38.42 -0.66 -7.22
CA THR A 627 37.28 -0.31 -8.08
C THR A 627 37.26 -1.24 -9.32
N PRO A 628 36.14 -1.94 -9.59
CA PRO A 628 36.02 -2.88 -10.72
C PRO A 628 36.34 -2.24 -12.06
N ASP A 629 37.21 -2.87 -12.85
CA ASP A 629 37.67 -2.32 -14.15
C ASP A 629 36.53 -2.22 -15.18
N TYR A 630 35.57 -3.18 -15.16
CA TYR A 630 34.43 -3.17 -16.10
C TYR A 630 33.51 -1.94 -15.94
N LEU A 631 33.52 -1.26 -14.79
CA LEU A 631 32.75 -0.03 -14.58
C LEU A 631 33.26 1.11 -15.47
N LYS A 632 34.55 1.11 -15.82
CA LYS A 632 35.16 2.05 -16.77
C LYS A 632 34.74 1.68 -18.19
N ASP A 633 34.81 0.41 -18.54
CA ASP A 633 34.48 -0.10 -19.87
C ASP A 633 33.01 0.16 -20.23
N ARG A 634 32.13 0.06 -19.25
CA ARG A 634 30.69 0.37 -19.39
C ARG A 634 30.37 1.87 -19.24
N GLN A 635 31.38 2.77 -19.17
CA GLN A 635 31.22 4.22 -19.03
C GLN A 635 30.42 4.68 -17.80
N LEU A 636 30.37 3.85 -16.77
CA LEU A 636 29.69 4.17 -15.50
C LEU A 636 30.56 5.07 -14.61
N ILE A 637 31.86 5.12 -14.87
CA ILE A 637 32.85 5.99 -14.22
C ILE A 637 33.60 6.76 -15.30
N THR A 638 33.66 8.08 -15.19
CA THR A 638 34.48 8.93 -16.08
C THR A 638 35.95 8.84 -15.70
N SER A 639 36.82 8.63 -16.65
CA SER A 639 38.27 8.42 -16.49
C SER A 639 39.08 9.70 -16.21
N THR A 640 38.51 10.69 -15.53
CA THR A 640 39.24 11.91 -15.21
C THR A 640 40.18 11.69 -14.02
N GLY A 641 41.39 11.28 -14.38
CA GLY A 641 42.58 11.64 -13.65
C GLY A 641 42.83 10.96 -12.32
N TYR A 642 43.11 9.63 -12.29
CA TYR A 642 43.98 9.08 -11.23
C TYR A 642 44.68 7.80 -11.75
N GLY A 643 45.99 7.86 -11.85
CA GLY A 643 46.86 6.74 -12.22
C GLY A 643 47.04 5.66 -11.14
N ASN A 644 46.28 5.69 -10.03
CA ASN A 644 46.26 4.66 -9.01
C ASN A 644 44.87 4.08 -8.88
N LYS A 645 44.73 2.74 -8.88
CA LYS A 645 43.50 2.03 -8.59
C LYS A 645 43.01 2.47 -7.18
N SER A 646 41.84 3.12 -7.14
CA SER A 646 41.21 3.47 -5.87
C SER A 646 40.52 2.25 -5.27
N LYS A 647 40.53 2.12 -3.94
CA LYS A 647 39.77 1.10 -3.21
C LYS A 647 38.30 1.51 -3.10
N GLY A 648 37.40 0.53 -3.25
CA GLY A 648 35.95 0.75 -3.15
C GLY A 648 35.32 1.41 -4.38
N VAL A 649 34.03 1.71 -4.32
CA VAL A 649 33.28 2.37 -5.39
C VAL A 649 32.44 3.51 -4.82
N ARG A 650 32.46 4.66 -5.51
CA ARG A 650 31.62 5.79 -5.15
C ARG A 650 30.18 5.53 -5.59
N ALA A 651 29.21 5.66 -4.67
CA ALA A 651 27.79 5.48 -4.94
C ALA A 651 27.22 6.67 -5.74
N THR A 652 27.49 6.69 -7.05
CA THR A 652 26.86 7.65 -7.97
C THR A 652 25.55 7.07 -8.53
N SER A 653 24.62 7.93 -8.93
CA SER A 653 23.31 7.50 -9.45
C SER A 653 23.40 6.47 -10.60
N PRO A 654 24.33 6.56 -11.58
CA PRO A 654 24.49 5.52 -12.61
C PRO A 654 24.94 4.16 -12.03
N ILE A 655 25.86 4.18 -11.07
CA ILE A 655 26.41 2.96 -10.44
C ILE A 655 25.32 2.29 -9.60
N ILE A 656 24.61 3.04 -8.78
CA ILE A 656 23.49 2.53 -7.97
C ILE A 656 22.43 1.90 -8.86
N LYS A 657 22.04 2.56 -9.96
CA LYS A 657 21.07 1.99 -10.91
C LYS A 657 21.57 0.71 -11.59
N ALA A 658 22.85 0.61 -11.88
CA ALA A 658 23.46 -0.61 -12.42
C ALA A 658 23.41 -1.73 -11.36
N GLY A 659 23.79 -1.43 -10.11
CA GLY A 659 23.73 -2.37 -8.99
C GLY A 659 22.31 -2.90 -8.74
N PHE A 660 21.30 -2.05 -8.79
CA PHE A 660 19.90 -2.49 -8.63
C PHE A 660 19.44 -3.44 -9.73
N ARG A 661 19.86 -3.23 -10.99
CA ARG A 661 19.58 -4.17 -12.08
C ARG A 661 20.24 -5.52 -11.82
N MET A 662 21.51 -5.52 -11.37
CA MET A 662 22.23 -6.74 -11.04
C MET A 662 21.57 -7.49 -9.86
N ILE A 663 21.11 -6.78 -8.83
CA ILE A 663 20.34 -7.39 -7.71
C ILE A 663 19.09 -8.07 -8.27
N ARG A 664 18.30 -7.37 -9.09
CA ARG A 664 17.08 -7.91 -9.66
C ARG A 664 17.34 -9.16 -10.50
N ASP A 665 18.33 -9.10 -11.38
CA ASP A 665 18.69 -10.22 -12.26
C ASP A 665 19.18 -11.42 -11.43
N TRP A 666 19.92 -11.18 -10.34
CA TRP A 666 20.35 -12.21 -9.40
C TRP A 666 19.16 -12.81 -8.62
N LEU A 667 18.22 -11.98 -8.16
CA LEU A 667 17.02 -12.43 -7.46
C LEU A 667 16.15 -13.36 -8.31
N LEU A 668 15.99 -13.02 -9.59
CA LEU A 668 15.14 -13.76 -10.54
C LEU A 668 15.85 -14.89 -11.28
N LYS A 669 17.17 -15.05 -11.10
CA LYS A 669 17.93 -16.12 -11.72
C LYS A 669 17.31 -17.49 -11.41
N PRO A 670 16.93 -18.29 -12.42
CA PRO A 670 16.36 -19.62 -12.18
C PRO A 670 17.43 -20.57 -11.62
N VAL A 671 17.08 -21.31 -10.58
CA VAL A 671 17.92 -22.31 -9.94
C VAL A 671 17.09 -23.58 -9.77
N THR A 672 17.64 -24.71 -10.24
CA THR A 672 17.01 -26.03 -10.08
C THR A 672 17.37 -26.61 -8.72
N ARG A 673 16.37 -27.12 -8.00
CA ARG A 673 16.53 -27.84 -6.75
C ARG A 673 15.72 -29.14 -6.76
N ILE A 674 16.14 -30.11 -5.96
CA ILE A 674 15.42 -31.36 -5.77
C ILE A 674 14.47 -31.19 -4.59
N GLU A 675 13.19 -31.42 -4.81
CA GLU A 675 12.16 -31.47 -3.76
C GLU A 675 11.53 -32.86 -3.72
N LYS A 676 10.89 -33.19 -2.60
CA LYS A 676 10.08 -34.40 -2.49
C LYS A 676 8.63 -34.04 -2.72
N ASP A 677 7.98 -34.77 -3.62
CA ASP A 677 6.53 -34.66 -3.85
C ASP A 677 5.75 -35.25 -2.65
N THR A 678 4.41 -35.15 -2.72
CA THR A 678 3.51 -35.68 -1.69
C THR A 678 3.60 -37.22 -1.50
N GLU A 679 4.22 -37.92 -2.45
CA GLU A 679 4.43 -39.38 -2.44
C GLU A 679 5.86 -39.73 -2.00
N GLY A 680 6.72 -38.74 -1.78
CA GLY A 680 8.11 -38.89 -1.35
C GLY A 680 9.13 -39.10 -2.47
N ASN A 681 8.72 -38.96 -3.75
CA ASN A 681 9.62 -39.07 -4.90
C ASN A 681 10.41 -37.75 -5.07
N GLU A 682 11.66 -37.84 -5.50
CA GLU A 682 12.48 -36.68 -5.83
C GLU A 682 12.06 -36.09 -7.17
N ILE A 683 11.67 -34.82 -7.16
CA ILE A 683 11.33 -34.03 -8.35
C ILE A 683 12.26 -32.82 -8.48
N GLU A 684 12.65 -32.49 -9.70
CA GLU A 684 13.39 -31.27 -9.98
C GLU A 684 12.42 -30.10 -10.11
N VAL A 685 12.60 -29.08 -9.25
CA VAL A 685 11.81 -27.86 -9.27
C VAL A 685 12.70 -26.66 -9.57
N THR A 686 12.32 -25.85 -10.52
CA THR A 686 13.03 -24.59 -10.83
C THR A 686 12.39 -23.44 -10.06
N VAL A 687 13.20 -22.76 -9.23
CA VAL A 687 12.76 -21.62 -8.42
C VAL A 687 13.68 -20.41 -8.65
N PRO A 688 13.20 -19.19 -8.47
CA PRO A 688 14.08 -18.03 -8.48
C PRO A 688 15.11 -18.06 -7.34
N ASN A 689 16.30 -17.51 -7.56
CA ASN A 689 17.39 -17.52 -6.58
C ASN A 689 17.03 -16.84 -5.25
N LEU A 690 16.08 -15.88 -5.26
CA LEU A 690 15.60 -15.20 -4.05
C LEU A 690 15.04 -16.18 -2.99
N TYR A 691 14.61 -17.39 -3.36
CA TYR A 691 14.14 -18.41 -2.42
C TYR A 691 15.24 -18.96 -1.51
N TYR A 692 16.52 -18.66 -1.79
CA TYR A 692 17.64 -18.99 -0.90
C TYR A 692 17.97 -17.86 0.08
N ILE A 693 17.33 -16.68 -0.01
CA ILE A 693 17.53 -15.61 0.97
C ILE A 693 16.86 -16.00 2.28
N ARG A 694 17.65 -15.97 3.37
CA ARG A 694 17.20 -16.31 4.73
C ARG A 694 16.94 -15.08 5.59
N ASN A 695 17.50 -13.94 5.20
CA ASN A 695 17.42 -12.69 5.95
C ASN A 695 16.08 -11.99 5.75
N ARG A 696 15.23 -11.98 6.79
CA ARG A 696 13.92 -11.32 6.79
C ARG A 696 13.99 -9.81 6.60
N ALA A 697 14.99 -9.16 7.24
CA ALA A 697 15.11 -7.71 7.18
C ALA A 697 15.55 -7.25 5.78
N LEU A 698 16.48 -7.97 5.13
CA LEU A 698 16.85 -7.72 3.74
C LEU A 698 15.65 -7.88 2.79
N ILE A 699 14.85 -8.94 2.95
CA ILE A 699 13.64 -9.13 2.14
C ILE A 699 12.67 -7.97 2.35
N LYS A 700 12.46 -7.52 3.59
CA LYS A 700 11.60 -6.37 3.90
C LYS A 700 12.13 -5.07 3.29
N GLU A 701 13.44 -4.82 3.34
CA GLU A 701 14.06 -3.65 2.68
C GLU A 701 13.88 -3.71 1.16
N LEU A 702 14.08 -4.87 0.54
CA LEU A 702 13.85 -5.05 -0.90
C LEU A 702 12.39 -4.80 -1.29
N ILE A 703 11.42 -5.27 -0.47
CA ILE A 703 9.99 -5.04 -0.67
C ILE A 703 9.64 -3.55 -0.53
N GLN A 704 10.24 -2.87 0.45
CA GLN A 704 9.91 -1.48 0.77
C GLN A 704 10.79 -0.47 0.05
N TRP A 705 11.78 -0.95 -0.73
CA TRP A 705 12.74 -0.09 -1.38
C TRP A 705 12.07 1.02 -2.21
N ASN A 706 12.56 2.22 -2.04
CA ASN A 706 12.21 3.41 -2.81
C ASN A 706 13.41 4.38 -2.84
N GLN A 707 13.43 5.30 -3.79
CA GLN A 707 14.57 6.21 -3.99
C GLN A 707 14.75 7.29 -2.92
N TYR A 708 13.85 7.39 -1.93
CA TYR A 708 13.84 8.42 -0.88
C TYR A 708 14.11 7.85 0.52
N GLY A 709 14.04 6.52 0.69
CA GLY A 709 14.28 5.86 1.96
C GLY A 709 15.75 5.52 2.19
N ASN A 710 16.09 5.24 3.44
CA ASN A 710 17.39 4.71 3.82
C ASN A 710 17.31 3.18 3.88
N PHE A 711 18.09 2.47 3.05
CA PHE A 711 18.05 1.02 2.88
C PHE A 711 19.46 0.45 2.88
N ASP A 712 20.08 0.45 4.05
CA ASP A 712 21.52 0.15 4.25
C ASP A 712 21.88 -1.27 3.77
N ARG A 713 20.99 -2.28 3.98
CA ARG A 713 21.22 -3.65 3.48
C ARG A 713 21.18 -3.74 1.96
N VAL A 714 20.27 -3.00 1.33
CA VAL A 714 20.16 -2.97 -0.12
C VAL A 714 21.38 -2.27 -0.72
N MET A 715 21.88 -1.22 -0.08
CA MET A 715 23.09 -0.53 -0.53
C MET A 715 24.34 -1.38 -0.37
N ALA A 716 24.46 -2.13 0.73
CA ALA A 716 25.52 -3.13 0.90
C ALA A 716 25.43 -4.24 -0.19
N LEU A 717 24.20 -4.68 -0.53
CA LEU A 717 23.98 -5.65 -1.59
C LEU A 717 24.34 -5.09 -2.98
N VAL A 718 24.15 -3.79 -3.24
CA VAL A 718 24.64 -3.12 -4.45
C VAL A 718 26.14 -3.29 -4.58
N GLN A 719 26.91 -2.99 -3.52
CA GLN A 719 28.36 -3.15 -3.53
C GLN A 719 28.77 -4.61 -3.77
N LEU A 720 28.06 -5.54 -3.14
CA LEU A 720 28.30 -6.97 -3.33
C LEU A 720 28.04 -7.41 -4.79
N MET A 721 26.94 -6.96 -5.40
CA MET A 721 26.63 -7.32 -6.79
C MET A 721 27.61 -6.74 -7.80
N LEU A 722 28.10 -5.52 -7.56
CA LEU A 722 29.16 -4.93 -8.36
C LEU A 722 30.46 -5.75 -8.29
N TYR A 723 30.80 -6.24 -7.09
CA TYR A 723 31.99 -7.09 -6.92
C TYR A 723 31.79 -8.48 -7.51
N ARG A 724 30.61 -9.07 -7.33
CA ARG A 724 30.22 -10.34 -7.94
C ARG A 724 30.35 -10.32 -9.47
N GLU A 725 29.88 -9.27 -10.11
CA GLU A 725 29.97 -9.12 -11.57
C GLU A 725 31.45 -9.14 -12.05
N GLU A 726 32.34 -8.43 -11.38
CA GLU A 726 33.77 -8.49 -11.69
C GLU A 726 34.32 -9.92 -11.58
N LYS A 727 33.92 -10.65 -10.52
CA LYS A 727 34.35 -12.04 -10.33
C LYS A 727 33.83 -12.96 -11.43
N MET A 728 32.57 -12.80 -11.85
CA MET A 728 31.99 -13.59 -12.94
C MET A 728 32.65 -13.33 -14.29
N ILE A 729 32.98 -12.05 -14.58
CA ILE A 729 33.72 -11.67 -15.80
C ILE A 729 35.12 -12.31 -15.81
N LEU A 730 35.85 -12.23 -14.70
CA LEU A 730 37.18 -12.84 -14.59
C LEU A 730 37.12 -14.36 -14.75
N TYR A 731 36.11 -14.99 -14.14
CA TYR A 731 35.88 -16.43 -14.25
C TYR A 731 35.58 -16.87 -15.69
N GLN A 732 34.73 -16.13 -16.42
CA GLN A 732 34.44 -16.39 -17.83
C GLN A 732 35.69 -16.19 -18.73
N GLY A 733 36.49 -15.19 -18.42
CA GLY A 733 37.77 -14.94 -19.14
C GLY A 733 38.74 -16.12 -18.99
N ASP A 734 38.88 -16.66 -17.79
CA ASP A 734 39.75 -17.80 -17.52
C ASP A 734 39.26 -19.08 -18.21
N ILE A 735 37.96 -19.33 -18.28
CA ILE A 735 37.38 -20.46 -19.03
C ILE A 735 37.66 -20.35 -20.52
N SER A 736 37.53 -19.17 -21.12
CA SER A 736 37.76 -18.97 -22.55
C SER A 736 39.22 -19.22 -22.97
N HIS A 737 40.17 -19.06 -22.04
CA HIS A 737 41.56 -19.39 -22.24
C HIS A 737 41.90 -20.88 -22.00
N GLN A 738 41.01 -21.63 -21.34
CA GLN A 738 41.23 -23.04 -20.97
C GLN A 738 40.33 -24.04 -21.70
N GLU A 739 39.65 -23.66 -22.79
CA GLU A 739 38.69 -24.51 -23.54
C GLU A 739 39.29 -25.83 -24.10
N LYS A 740 40.44 -26.29 -23.61
CA LYS A 740 41.01 -27.56 -24.06
C LYS A 740 41.04 -28.70 -23.01
N GLN A 741 40.62 -28.56 -21.79
CA GLN A 741 40.61 -29.73 -20.87
C GLN A 741 39.92 -29.51 -19.49
N VAL A 742 38.62 -29.16 -19.39
CA VAL A 742 37.94 -29.34 -18.14
C VAL A 742 36.52 -29.88 -18.34
N THR A 743 36.42 -31.09 -18.82
CA THR A 743 35.25 -31.93 -18.57
C THR A 743 35.58 -32.77 -17.35
N GLY A 744 35.03 -32.47 -16.18
CA GLY A 744 35.04 -33.35 -15.03
C GLY A 744 35.84 -32.94 -13.79
N MET A 745 36.31 -31.69 -13.66
CA MET A 745 36.85 -31.21 -12.40
C MET A 745 35.76 -30.69 -11.49
N ALA A 746 35.70 -31.12 -10.26
CA ALA A 746 34.89 -30.48 -9.23
C ALA A 746 35.29 -28.99 -9.08
N ALA A 747 34.36 -28.13 -8.85
CA ALA A 747 34.64 -26.67 -8.77
C ALA A 747 35.63 -26.33 -7.65
N ASP A 748 35.72 -27.12 -6.60
CA ASP A 748 36.75 -27.01 -5.54
C ASP A 748 38.17 -27.16 -6.09
N ASP A 749 38.42 -28.06 -7.05
CA ASP A 749 39.71 -28.22 -7.72
C ASP A 749 40.05 -27.00 -8.59
N TYR A 750 39.03 -26.36 -9.21
CA TYR A 750 39.26 -25.16 -9.99
C TYR A 750 39.73 -24.00 -9.10
N TRP A 751 39.01 -23.70 -7.99
CA TRP A 751 39.38 -22.64 -7.07
C TRP A 751 40.73 -22.88 -6.40
N ASN A 752 41.01 -24.07 -5.96
CA ASN A 752 42.29 -24.41 -5.35
C ASN A 752 43.47 -24.36 -6.32
N LYS A 753 43.23 -24.65 -7.62
CA LYS A 753 44.25 -24.65 -8.66
C LYS A 753 44.52 -23.26 -9.24
N ASN A 754 43.50 -22.44 -9.44
CA ASN A 754 43.63 -21.13 -10.07
C ASN A 754 43.85 -19.98 -9.06
N TYR A 755 43.48 -20.22 -7.80
CA TYR A 755 43.70 -19.27 -6.71
C TYR A 755 44.40 -20.00 -5.52
N PRO A 756 45.61 -20.60 -5.73
CA PRO A 756 46.36 -21.20 -4.65
C PRO A 756 46.62 -20.10 -3.61
N GLY A 757 46.18 -20.32 -2.38
CA GLY A 757 46.22 -19.34 -1.30
C GLY A 757 47.53 -18.58 -1.30
N LYS A 758 47.50 -17.28 -1.63
CA LYS A 758 48.65 -16.41 -1.43
C LYS A 758 48.95 -16.48 0.05
N LYS A 759 50.10 -17.01 0.37
CA LYS A 759 50.63 -17.01 1.75
C LYS A 759 50.46 -15.61 2.29
N GLN A 760 49.69 -15.48 3.36
CA GLN A 760 49.71 -14.26 4.16
C GLN A 760 51.15 -14.01 4.60
N GLN A 761 51.79 -12.97 4.11
CA GLN A 761 52.96 -12.37 4.74
C GLN A 761 52.53 -11.40 5.79
#